data_564d580d8cce6fd88408b7def3b70f9e
#
_entry.id   564d580d8cce6fd88408b7def3b70f9e
#
_cell.length_a   1.000
_cell.length_b   1.000
_cell.length_c   1.000
_cell.angle_alpha   90.00
_cell.angle_beta   90.00
_cell.angle_gamma   90.00
#
_symmetry.space_group_name_H-M   'P 1'
#
loop_
_entity.id
_entity.type
_entity.pdbx_description
1 polymer ?
#
loop_
_entity_poly.entity_id
_entity_poly.type
_entity_poly.pdbx_seq_one_letter_code
_entity_poly.pdbx_strand_id
1 'polypeptide(L)'
;MRKLLFIIFLTCFQTSLYAQTNNVLLSRILRQVQLFPQEKTYVFTDADSYQAGQRINLRVFLVNAVVHQADSVSRYVYVELLNPERLVVKRVRLIRSDQGFVGHIDIPEGVVKGRYLLRSYTKNMLNLSRYESLKSIFIGGHGKLLPFKYGDTINIINSNSKIILSINKLNKVIKVSIKNPSDSLNSSYRLFVHCRSIPLYFGKISQGRDIILSYDSLSQGGIYSFQLLDSNLKTVVEKLKFLYPEKEQCPISVKWIAAEKSNDKQTPCIIKADSLREGETMDVSLRVEYAETNDLAGESNILSHLLYDMDVADCLEEPTSVLSNNESERLLDSCSWNRYRMADVIRGECKKGKIGIEKSAVISGRVETLVGHKAIKEGIVNLISPDKGFYAVTKTDAQGRFSFEGIDFPEGTQYVLNAFTKAGKSWVKLLLDEEEFPAYKGQLPPFEWTSNDTTRVDATLELPKGGIQMEEVNIFSHQPTYSSRSDAYARTADFSFGLRDIESIGATCLHELLRRVPSVTVELGKCYVRGGTAVDGKRPAAIAIDGIFVNDDYDLDNIQMSDVERVDVFKGGSTVIWGAIGGMGVISITTKKGDFKAASVPLTNTKAFTTLGYQIPQSYTPNAHTPVWLPSLRGSSFRLLLPAEYRSNYRIIVEGVTSEGRIIHYVGELGK
;
A
#
# COMPACT_ATOMS: atom_id res chain seq x y z
N MET A 1 -14.06 -8.54 15.29
CA MET A 1 -13.97 -8.26 16.72
C MET A 1 -14.69 -9.27 17.62
N ARG A 2 -15.99 -9.59 17.42
CA ARG A 2 -16.70 -10.61 18.26
C ARG A 2 -16.04 -12.01 18.23
N LYS A 3 -15.54 -12.48 17.07
CA LYS A 3 -14.85 -13.79 16.94
C LYS A 3 -13.45 -13.81 17.58
N LEU A 4 -12.73 -12.69 17.58
CA LEU A 4 -11.45 -12.56 18.30
C LEU A 4 -11.64 -12.74 19.80
N LEU A 5 -12.69 -12.15 20.35
CA LEU A 5 -13.11 -12.34 21.74
C LEU A 5 -13.45 -13.80 22.05
N PHE A 6 -14.09 -14.52 21.12
CA PHE A 6 -14.53 -15.90 21.32
C PHE A 6 -13.36 -16.91 21.31
N ILE A 7 -12.39 -16.72 20.42
CA ILE A 7 -11.20 -17.59 20.34
C ILE A 7 -10.32 -17.43 21.59
N ILE A 8 -10.17 -16.20 22.09
CA ILE A 8 -9.40 -15.91 23.31
C ILE A 8 -10.14 -16.45 24.55
N PHE A 9 -11.48 -16.47 24.53
CA PHE A 9 -12.29 -16.98 25.64
C PHE A 9 -12.26 -18.51 25.78
N LEU A 10 -12.16 -19.25 24.66
CA LEU A 10 -12.22 -20.71 24.65
C LEU A 10 -10.94 -21.38 25.20
N THR A 11 -9.79 -20.70 25.14
CA THR A 11 -8.49 -21.26 25.62
C THR A 11 -8.25 -21.08 27.12
N CYS A 12 -9.06 -20.27 27.83
CA CYS A 12 -8.86 -19.93 29.24
C CYS A 12 -9.71 -20.74 30.23
N PHE A 13 -10.47 -21.73 29.83
CA PHE A 13 -11.49 -22.37 30.68
C PHE A 13 -10.99 -23.64 31.43
N GLN A 14 -9.75 -23.66 31.92
CA GLN A 14 -9.34 -24.69 32.88
C GLN A 14 -8.70 -24.04 34.12
N THR A 15 -9.45 -24.08 35.23
CA THR A 15 -9.12 -23.87 36.66
C THR A 15 -9.53 -22.52 37.26
N SER A 16 -10.45 -22.58 38.20
CA SER A 16 -11.17 -21.43 38.80
C SER A 16 -10.40 -20.56 39.81
N LEU A 17 -9.16 -20.82 40.15
CA LEU A 17 -8.33 -19.95 41.00
C LEU A 17 -7.40 -18.99 40.24
N TYR A 18 -7.22 -19.19 38.94
CA TYR A 18 -6.42 -18.31 38.06
C TYR A 18 -7.29 -17.27 37.30
N ALA A 19 -8.60 -17.35 37.46
CA ALA A 19 -9.54 -16.59 36.60
C ALA A 19 -9.40 -15.08 36.72
N GLN A 20 -9.17 -14.52 37.88
CA GLN A 20 -9.18 -13.08 38.08
C GLN A 20 -7.90 -12.41 37.54
N THR A 21 -6.74 -12.99 37.76
CA THR A 21 -5.45 -12.50 37.24
C THR A 21 -5.38 -12.66 35.71
N ASN A 22 -5.93 -13.74 35.18
CA ASN A 22 -5.99 -13.99 33.74
C ASN A 22 -6.94 -13.02 33.02
N ASN A 23 -8.05 -12.63 33.62
CA ASN A 23 -8.97 -11.65 33.07
C ASN A 23 -8.35 -10.25 32.91
N VAL A 24 -7.57 -9.82 33.90
CA VAL A 24 -6.85 -8.53 33.84
C VAL A 24 -5.76 -8.57 32.76
N LEU A 25 -4.99 -9.66 32.70
CA LEU A 25 -3.97 -9.86 31.67
C LEU A 25 -4.60 -9.80 30.28
N LEU A 26 -5.66 -10.57 30.08
CA LEU A 26 -6.36 -10.65 28.81
C LEU A 26 -6.94 -9.30 28.37
N SER A 27 -7.55 -8.55 29.31
CA SER A 27 -8.08 -7.20 29.02
C SER A 27 -7.00 -6.23 28.58
N ARG A 28 -5.79 -6.31 29.17
CA ARG A 28 -4.64 -5.46 28.79
C ARG A 28 -4.12 -5.83 27.40
N ILE A 29 -4.01 -7.13 27.08
CA ILE A 29 -3.59 -7.58 25.76
C ILE A 29 -4.61 -7.14 24.69
N LEU A 30 -5.91 -7.35 24.95
CA LEU A 30 -6.98 -6.90 24.05
C LEU A 30 -6.93 -5.40 23.82
N ARG A 31 -6.73 -4.62 24.90
CA ARG A 31 -6.57 -3.17 24.79
C ARG A 31 -5.38 -2.79 23.91
N GLN A 32 -4.22 -3.47 24.07
CA GLN A 32 -3.05 -3.22 23.23
C GLN A 32 -3.34 -3.50 21.75
N VAL A 33 -3.95 -4.64 21.43
CA VAL A 33 -4.31 -5.01 20.06
C VAL A 33 -5.32 -4.01 19.45
N GLN A 34 -6.24 -3.47 20.25
CA GLN A 34 -7.18 -2.44 19.80
C GLN A 34 -6.54 -1.07 19.58
N LEU A 35 -5.61 -0.68 20.47
CA LEU A 35 -4.90 0.60 20.38
C LEU A 35 -3.89 0.64 19.23
N PHE A 36 -3.31 -0.52 18.91
CA PHE A 36 -2.33 -0.69 17.87
C PHE A 36 -2.60 -1.98 17.09
N PRO A 37 -3.67 -2.02 16.29
CA PRO A 37 -3.96 -3.17 15.42
C PRO A 37 -2.82 -3.35 14.44
N GLN A 38 -2.33 -4.57 14.32
CA GLN A 38 -1.19 -4.90 13.48
C GLN A 38 -1.62 -5.76 12.32
N GLU A 39 -0.99 -5.51 11.20
CA GLU A 39 -1.28 -6.11 9.90
C GLU A 39 -0.03 -6.80 9.38
N LYS A 40 -0.23 -7.82 8.55
CA LYS A 40 0.82 -8.45 7.74
C LYS A 40 0.39 -8.40 6.28
N THR A 41 1.35 -8.17 5.39
CA THR A 41 1.14 -8.28 3.95
C THR A 41 1.91 -9.47 3.39
N TYR A 42 1.40 -10.08 2.33
CA TYR A 42 2.10 -11.08 1.54
C TYR A 42 1.84 -10.84 0.06
N VAL A 43 2.89 -10.79 -0.75
CA VAL A 43 2.80 -10.52 -2.19
C VAL A 43 2.91 -11.83 -2.97
N PHE A 44 1.86 -12.16 -3.73
CA PHE A 44 1.86 -13.24 -4.69
C PHE A 44 1.90 -12.67 -6.10
N THR A 45 2.80 -13.17 -6.94
CA THR A 45 3.05 -12.68 -8.31
C THR A 45 2.77 -13.77 -9.34
N ASP A 46 2.51 -13.37 -10.57
CA ASP A 46 2.31 -14.28 -11.70
C ASP A 46 3.60 -15.02 -12.11
N ALA A 47 4.78 -14.49 -11.78
CA ALA A 47 6.06 -15.15 -11.97
C ALA A 47 7.06 -14.68 -10.90
N ASP A 48 8.25 -15.30 -10.84
CA ASP A 48 9.36 -14.90 -9.98
C ASP A 48 10.54 -14.34 -10.80
N SER A 49 10.47 -14.45 -12.14
CA SER A 49 11.46 -13.92 -13.07
C SER A 49 10.78 -13.20 -14.22
N TYR A 50 11.38 -12.08 -14.64
CA TYR A 50 10.84 -11.20 -15.68
C TYR A 50 11.94 -10.66 -16.57
N GLN A 51 11.57 -10.13 -17.73
CA GLN A 51 12.44 -9.32 -18.58
C GLN A 51 12.13 -7.82 -18.39
N ALA A 52 13.09 -6.95 -18.72
CA ALA A 52 12.83 -5.51 -18.81
C ALA A 52 11.67 -5.25 -19.79
N GLY A 53 10.82 -4.28 -19.48
CA GLY A 53 9.62 -3.97 -20.24
C GLY A 53 8.41 -4.87 -19.95
N GLN A 54 8.57 -5.96 -19.22
CA GLN A 54 7.47 -6.84 -18.83
C GLN A 54 6.67 -6.27 -17.65
N ARG A 55 5.47 -6.83 -17.48
CA ARG A 55 4.55 -6.53 -16.39
C ARG A 55 4.60 -7.60 -15.32
N ILE A 56 4.74 -7.18 -14.07
CA ILE A 56 4.53 -8.00 -12.87
C ILE A 56 3.05 -7.87 -12.50
N ASN A 57 2.28 -8.94 -12.64
CA ASN A 57 0.93 -8.98 -12.06
C ASN A 57 1.03 -9.50 -10.64
N LEU A 58 0.33 -8.84 -9.72
CA LEU A 58 0.47 -9.16 -8.32
C LEU A 58 -0.86 -9.05 -7.55
N ARG A 59 -0.95 -9.83 -6.50
CA ARG A 59 -1.95 -9.70 -5.46
C ARG A 59 -1.27 -9.60 -4.12
N VAL A 60 -1.78 -8.72 -3.27
CA VAL A 60 -1.34 -8.63 -1.87
C VAL A 60 -2.44 -9.15 -0.96
N PHE A 61 -2.08 -10.14 -0.14
CA PHE A 61 -2.90 -10.56 0.99
C PHE A 61 -2.59 -9.64 2.17
N LEU A 62 -3.59 -8.92 2.65
CA LEU A 62 -3.52 -8.12 3.87
C LEU A 62 -4.31 -8.84 4.95
N VAL A 63 -3.62 -9.27 6.00
CA VAL A 63 -4.21 -10.04 7.09
C VAL A 63 -3.93 -9.40 8.45
N ASN A 64 -4.83 -9.63 9.39
CA ASN A 64 -4.59 -9.32 10.79
C ASN A 64 -3.40 -10.13 11.31
N ALA A 65 -2.43 -9.48 11.94
CA ALA A 65 -1.19 -10.13 12.37
C ALA A 65 -1.38 -11.14 13.52
N VAL A 66 -2.51 -11.08 14.23
CA VAL A 66 -2.80 -12.00 15.37
C VAL A 66 -3.46 -13.28 14.91
N VAL A 67 -4.50 -13.17 14.06
CA VAL A 67 -5.36 -14.30 13.67
C VAL A 67 -5.27 -14.67 12.20
N HIS A 68 -4.51 -13.94 11.41
CA HIS A 68 -4.34 -14.09 9.96
C HIS A 68 -5.64 -14.04 9.12
N GLN A 69 -6.76 -13.65 9.72
CA GLN A 69 -7.97 -13.38 8.96
C GLN A 69 -7.75 -12.16 8.07
N ALA A 70 -8.36 -12.17 6.89
CA ALA A 70 -8.35 -11.00 6.03
C ALA A 70 -8.96 -9.83 6.80
N ASP A 71 -8.15 -8.84 7.11
CA ASP A 71 -8.55 -7.64 7.85
C ASP A 71 -8.42 -6.41 6.97
N SER A 72 -9.27 -5.43 7.20
CA SER A 72 -9.35 -4.20 6.42
C SER A 72 -9.29 -2.98 7.31
N VAL A 73 -8.34 -2.98 8.21
CA VAL A 73 -8.11 -1.78 9.02
C VAL A 73 -7.53 -0.69 8.13
N SER A 74 -6.52 -1.02 7.33
CA SER A 74 -5.95 -0.12 6.32
C SER A 74 -6.68 -0.21 4.99
N ARG A 75 -6.95 0.95 4.38
CA ARG A 75 -7.64 1.04 3.09
C ARG A 75 -6.73 0.71 1.91
N TYR A 76 -5.44 1.02 2.03
CA TYR A 76 -4.44 0.89 0.97
C TYR A 76 -3.28 0.01 1.38
N VAL A 77 -2.73 -0.66 0.37
CA VAL A 77 -1.43 -1.32 0.43
C VAL A 77 -0.52 -0.68 -0.61
N TYR A 78 0.71 -0.41 -0.21
CA TYR A 78 1.76 0.08 -1.10
C TYR A 78 2.64 -1.08 -1.53
N VAL A 79 3.00 -1.10 -2.80
CA VAL A 79 3.99 -2.04 -3.34
C VAL A 79 5.05 -1.25 -4.09
N GLU A 80 6.30 -1.52 -3.77
CA GLU A 80 7.47 -0.88 -4.37
C GLU A 80 8.34 -1.93 -5.04
N LEU A 81 8.82 -1.63 -6.23
CA LEU A 81 9.89 -2.36 -6.90
C LEU A 81 11.20 -1.67 -6.58
N LEU A 82 12.09 -2.35 -5.86
CA LEU A 82 13.41 -1.86 -5.48
C LEU A 82 14.46 -2.51 -6.36
N ASN A 83 15.39 -1.70 -6.87
CA ASN A 83 16.53 -2.18 -7.66
C ASN A 83 17.65 -2.77 -6.75
N PRO A 84 18.72 -3.34 -7.32
CA PRO A 84 19.85 -3.86 -6.55
C PRO A 84 20.52 -2.86 -5.60
N GLU A 85 20.44 -1.56 -5.89
CA GLU A 85 20.93 -0.47 -5.04
C GLU A 85 19.91 -0.06 -3.97
N ARG A 86 18.76 -0.74 -3.89
CA ARG A 86 17.65 -0.46 -2.95
C ARG A 86 16.91 0.85 -3.22
N LEU A 87 17.04 1.37 -4.43
CA LEU A 87 16.28 2.54 -4.87
C LEU A 87 14.91 2.11 -5.42
N VAL A 88 13.89 2.91 -5.18
CA VAL A 88 12.55 2.65 -5.69
C VAL A 88 12.50 2.92 -7.19
N VAL A 89 12.28 1.89 -8.00
CA VAL A 89 12.09 1.99 -9.46
C VAL A 89 10.64 2.38 -9.78
N LYS A 90 9.69 1.75 -9.10
CA LYS A 90 8.26 2.03 -9.26
C LYS A 90 7.56 1.79 -7.93
N ARG A 91 6.55 2.62 -7.64
CA ARG A 91 5.65 2.48 -6.50
C ARG A 91 4.22 2.49 -6.99
N VAL A 92 3.40 1.61 -6.45
CA VAL A 92 1.96 1.57 -6.72
C VAL A 92 1.19 1.54 -5.40
N ARG A 93 0.00 2.14 -5.40
CA ARG A 93 -0.96 2.09 -4.31
C ARG A 93 -2.12 1.21 -4.74
N LEU A 94 -2.40 0.18 -3.97
CA LEU A 94 -3.52 -0.73 -4.21
C LEU A 94 -4.65 -0.40 -3.26
N ILE A 95 -5.87 -0.42 -3.78
CA ILE A 95 -7.10 -0.31 -3.00
C ILE A 95 -7.80 -1.66 -2.97
N ARG A 96 -8.52 -1.94 -1.89
CA ARG A 96 -9.32 -3.16 -1.81
C ARG A 96 -10.48 -3.14 -2.81
N SER A 97 -10.51 -4.15 -3.66
CA SER A 97 -11.62 -4.46 -4.55
C SER A 97 -12.32 -5.76 -4.13
N ASP A 98 -13.30 -6.21 -4.91
CA ASP A 98 -13.89 -7.54 -4.73
C ASP A 98 -12.87 -8.67 -4.90
N GLN A 99 -11.79 -8.43 -5.63
CA GLN A 99 -10.67 -9.36 -5.81
C GLN A 99 -9.56 -9.21 -4.75
N GLY A 100 -9.74 -8.38 -3.72
CA GLY A 100 -8.73 -8.01 -2.75
C GLY A 100 -7.84 -6.88 -3.25
N PHE A 101 -6.57 -6.87 -2.87
CA PHE A 101 -5.58 -5.90 -3.32
C PHE A 101 -4.84 -6.45 -4.53
N VAL A 102 -5.36 -6.19 -5.72
CA VAL A 102 -4.81 -6.65 -7.01
C VAL A 102 -4.27 -5.47 -7.79
N GLY A 103 -3.14 -5.65 -8.47
CA GLY A 103 -2.54 -4.64 -9.31
C GLY A 103 -1.38 -5.17 -10.12
N HIS A 104 -0.58 -4.26 -10.65
CA HIS A 104 0.57 -4.61 -11.47
C HIS A 104 1.69 -3.55 -11.34
N ILE A 105 2.89 -3.94 -11.72
CA ILE A 105 4.03 -3.05 -11.89
C ILE A 105 4.59 -3.27 -13.29
N ASP A 106 4.60 -2.23 -14.11
CA ASP A 106 5.29 -2.25 -15.39
C ASP A 106 6.79 -1.99 -15.14
N ILE A 107 7.63 -2.94 -15.52
CA ILE A 107 9.08 -2.85 -15.40
C ILE A 107 9.58 -1.92 -16.51
N PRO A 108 10.33 -0.86 -16.21
CA PRO A 108 10.91 -0.01 -17.26
C PRO A 108 11.86 -0.80 -18.18
N GLU A 109 11.94 -0.42 -19.46
CA GLU A 109 12.80 -1.10 -20.44
C GLU A 109 14.30 -0.95 -20.14
N GLY A 110 14.72 0.13 -19.50
CA GLY A 110 16.11 0.46 -19.21
C GLY A 110 16.67 -0.10 -17.90
N VAL A 111 15.95 -1.01 -17.21
CA VAL A 111 16.43 -1.55 -15.94
C VAL A 111 17.56 -2.55 -16.13
N VAL A 112 18.53 -2.55 -15.21
CA VAL A 112 19.66 -3.47 -15.25
C VAL A 112 19.25 -4.90 -14.87
N LYS A 113 19.92 -5.88 -15.44
CA LYS A 113 19.78 -7.27 -15.04
C LYS A 113 20.19 -7.44 -13.58
N GLY A 114 19.34 -8.09 -12.78
CA GLY A 114 19.67 -8.26 -11.37
C GLY A 114 18.52 -8.85 -10.56
N ARG A 115 18.79 -8.97 -9.28
CA ARG A 115 17.79 -9.27 -8.27
C ARG A 115 17.14 -7.98 -7.79
N TYR A 116 15.83 -7.97 -7.82
CA TYR A 116 14.96 -6.87 -7.36
C TYR A 116 14.15 -7.34 -6.15
N LEU A 117 13.65 -6.39 -5.36
CA LEU A 117 12.71 -6.68 -4.28
C LEU A 117 11.36 -6.04 -4.56
N LEU A 118 10.31 -6.80 -4.35
CA LEU A 118 8.98 -6.26 -4.13
C LEU A 118 8.80 -6.06 -2.63
N ARG A 119 8.68 -4.81 -2.21
CA ARG A 119 8.41 -4.40 -0.83
C ARG A 119 6.95 -4.02 -0.71
N SER A 120 6.19 -4.65 0.20
CA SER A 120 4.80 -4.27 0.44
C SER A 120 4.54 -3.94 1.90
N TYR A 121 3.70 -2.92 2.11
CA TYR A 121 3.37 -2.43 3.44
C TYR A 121 2.08 -1.60 3.44
N THR A 122 1.50 -1.41 4.62
CA THR A 122 0.52 -0.34 4.91
C THR A 122 1.22 0.77 5.70
N LYS A 123 0.69 1.99 5.69
CA LYS A 123 1.27 3.07 6.52
C LYS A 123 1.29 2.69 8.02
N ASN A 124 0.30 1.92 8.47
CA ASN A 124 0.26 1.42 9.84
C ASN A 124 1.45 0.50 10.18
N MET A 125 1.91 -0.33 9.24
CA MET A 125 3.07 -1.22 9.43
C MET A 125 4.37 -0.44 9.64
N LEU A 126 4.50 0.77 9.11
CA LEU A 126 5.68 1.63 9.28
C LEU A 126 5.88 2.16 10.72
N ASN A 127 4.94 1.90 11.62
CA ASN A 127 5.15 2.11 13.06
C ASN A 127 6.19 1.17 13.68
N LEU A 128 6.50 0.06 13.01
CA LEU A 128 7.49 -0.93 13.42
C LEU A 128 8.69 -0.88 12.47
N SER A 129 9.88 -1.01 13.03
CA SER A 129 11.10 -1.04 12.25
C SER A 129 11.17 -2.32 11.43
N ARG A 130 11.50 -2.21 10.14
CA ARG A 130 11.66 -3.36 9.21
C ARG A 130 10.46 -4.32 9.18
N TYR A 131 9.27 -3.84 9.51
CA TYR A 131 8.03 -4.63 9.51
C TYR A 131 7.27 -4.46 8.21
N GLU A 132 7.94 -4.70 7.10
CA GLU A 132 7.41 -4.75 5.74
C GLU A 132 7.63 -6.12 5.11
N SER A 133 6.74 -6.51 4.21
CA SER A 133 6.88 -7.74 3.45
C SER A 133 7.86 -7.56 2.29
N LEU A 134 8.74 -8.52 2.11
CA LEU A 134 9.73 -8.53 1.04
C LEU A 134 9.58 -9.80 0.20
N LYS A 135 9.60 -9.65 -1.12
CA LYS A 135 9.66 -10.77 -2.08
C LYS A 135 10.75 -10.50 -3.10
N SER A 136 11.67 -11.44 -3.25
CA SER A 136 12.68 -11.37 -4.29
C SER A 136 12.11 -11.74 -5.65
N ILE A 137 12.48 -10.99 -6.66
CA ILE A 137 12.23 -11.29 -8.07
C ILE A 137 13.54 -11.09 -8.88
N PHE A 138 13.62 -11.73 -10.01
CA PHE A 138 14.78 -11.63 -10.89
C PHE A 138 14.40 -10.96 -12.21
N ILE A 139 15.22 -10.03 -12.69
CA ILE A 139 15.02 -9.37 -13.98
C ILE A 139 16.20 -9.69 -14.88
N GLY A 140 15.90 -10.16 -16.09
CA GLY A 140 16.90 -10.53 -17.11
C GLY A 140 17.38 -11.97 -17.02
N GLY A 141 16.77 -12.84 -16.22
CA GLY A 141 17.12 -14.26 -16.10
C GLY A 141 16.51 -14.90 -14.87
N HIS A 142 16.76 -16.20 -14.71
CA HIS A 142 16.35 -16.96 -13.52
C HIS A 142 17.52 -17.00 -12.53
N GLY A 143 17.26 -16.67 -11.28
CA GLY A 143 18.24 -16.70 -10.21
C GLY A 143 17.75 -17.54 -9.03
N LYS A 144 18.69 -18.05 -8.26
CA LYS A 144 18.44 -18.77 -7.00
C LYS A 144 19.04 -17.99 -5.84
N LEU A 145 18.27 -17.84 -4.78
CA LEU A 145 18.77 -17.27 -3.55
C LEU A 145 19.79 -18.23 -2.91
N LEU A 146 20.93 -17.72 -2.56
CA LEU A 146 21.91 -18.49 -1.81
C LEU A 146 21.49 -18.51 -0.34
N PRO A 147 21.61 -19.67 0.35
CA PRO A 147 21.40 -19.70 1.78
C PRO A 147 22.40 -18.74 2.43
N PHE A 148 21.89 -17.81 3.21
CA PHE A 148 22.71 -16.84 3.92
C PHE A 148 23.59 -17.59 4.92
N LYS A 149 24.88 -17.62 4.67
CA LYS A 149 25.85 -18.08 5.67
C LYS A 149 26.00 -16.94 6.68
N TYR A 150 25.26 -17.00 7.77
CA TYR A 150 25.55 -16.15 8.93
C TYR A 150 27.01 -16.38 9.26
N GLY A 151 27.86 -15.42 8.95
CA GLY A 151 29.27 -15.46 9.34
C GLY A 151 29.36 -15.66 10.85
N ASP A 152 30.51 -16.17 11.31
CA ASP A 152 30.83 -16.47 12.74
C ASP A 152 30.63 -15.29 13.71
N THR A 153 30.15 -14.17 13.23
CA THR A 153 29.91 -12.91 13.95
C THR A 153 28.50 -12.77 14.54
N ILE A 154 27.63 -13.78 14.48
CA ILE A 154 26.53 -13.82 15.43
C ILE A 154 27.17 -14.09 16.78
N ASN A 155 27.50 -13.03 17.49
CA ASN A 155 27.78 -13.12 18.92
C ASN A 155 26.54 -13.77 19.54
N ILE A 156 26.64 -15.08 19.79
CA ILE A 156 25.64 -15.83 20.55
C ILE A 156 25.66 -15.22 21.96
N ILE A 157 24.93 -14.12 22.13
CA ILE A 157 24.81 -13.39 23.38
C ILE A 157 24.16 -14.29 24.48
N ASN A 158 23.72 -15.51 24.12
CA ASN A 158 22.93 -16.37 24.99
C ASN A 158 23.47 -17.78 25.25
N SER A 159 24.78 -17.99 25.30
CA SER A 159 25.32 -19.26 25.85
C SER A 159 24.93 -19.47 27.33
N ASN A 160 24.43 -18.43 28.02
CA ASN A 160 23.90 -18.47 29.39
C ASN A 160 22.38 -18.27 29.49
N SER A 161 21.61 -18.81 28.55
CA SER A 161 20.16 -18.75 28.63
C SER A 161 19.67 -19.33 29.98
N LYS A 162 18.99 -18.49 30.78
CA LYS A 162 18.33 -18.92 32.02
C LYS A 162 17.12 -19.82 31.77
N ILE A 163 16.65 -19.93 30.54
CA ILE A 163 15.53 -20.78 30.13
C ILE A 163 16.05 -21.97 29.32
N ILE A 164 15.69 -23.17 29.72
CA ILE A 164 15.90 -24.40 28.94
C ILE A 164 14.54 -24.82 28.38
N LEU A 165 14.47 -24.97 27.06
CA LEU A 165 13.33 -25.54 26.38
C LEU A 165 13.71 -26.93 25.84
N SER A 166 12.95 -27.93 26.17
CA SER A 166 13.02 -29.24 25.52
C SER A 166 11.64 -29.58 24.93
N ILE A 167 11.62 -29.91 23.64
CA ILE A 167 10.40 -30.28 22.95
C ILE A 167 10.46 -31.76 22.61
N ASN A 168 9.54 -32.52 23.15
CA ASN A 168 9.36 -33.91 22.78
C ASN A 168 8.13 -34.03 21.87
N LYS A 169 8.38 -34.14 20.56
CA LYS A 169 7.32 -34.26 19.54
C LYS A 169 6.56 -35.59 19.67
N LEU A 170 7.23 -36.67 20.06
CA LEU A 170 6.59 -38.00 20.24
C LEU A 170 5.56 -37.98 21.37
N ASN A 171 5.91 -37.37 22.51
CA ASN A 171 5.02 -37.26 23.66
C ASN A 171 4.14 -35.99 23.62
N LYS A 172 4.23 -35.19 22.54
CA LYS A 172 3.50 -33.93 22.35
C LYS A 172 3.57 -32.99 23.55
N VAL A 173 4.75 -32.84 24.13
CA VAL A 173 4.99 -31.96 25.29
C VAL A 173 6.14 -31.02 25.08
N ILE A 174 5.98 -29.81 25.63
CA ILE A 174 7.00 -28.76 25.71
C ILE A 174 7.36 -28.67 27.20
N LYS A 175 8.58 -29.02 27.54
CA LYS A 175 9.12 -28.90 28.88
C LYS A 175 9.91 -27.60 29.00
N VAL A 176 9.54 -26.76 29.96
CA VAL A 176 10.21 -25.51 30.26
C VAL A 176 10.85 -25.59 31.63
N SER A 177 12.18 -25.46 31.68
CA SER A 177 12.96 -25.45 32.91
C SER A 177 13.76 -24.14 33.00
N ILE A 178 14.11 -23.71 34.20
CA ILE A 178 15.03 -22.60 34.43
C ILE A 178 16.34 -23.09 35.01
N LYS A 179 17.45 -22.60 34.45
CA LYS A 179 18.78 -22.67 35.08
C LYS A 179 18.98 -21.43 35.93
N ASN A 180 19.32 -21.58 37.16
CA ASN A 180 19.75 -20.46 37.98
C ASN A 180 21.28 -20.55 38.21
N PRO A 181 22.08 -19.67 37.62
CA PRO A 181 23.44 -19.49 38.07
C PRO A 181 23.43 -18.50 39.26
N SER A 182 23.73 -18.99 40.42
CA SER A 182 24.25 -18.24 41.60
C SER A 182 23.46 -17.11 42.21
N ASP A 183 22.21 -16.81 41.86
CA ASP A 183 21.43 -15.76 42.51
C ASP A 183 20.44 -16.31 43.56
N SER A 184 20.52 -15.72 44.72
CA SER A 184 19.71 -15.94 45.93
C SER A 184 18.40 -16.69 45.73
N LEU A 185 18.22 -17.71 46.58
CA LEU A 185 17.10 -18.64 46.69
C LEU A 185 15.66 -18.08 46.75
N ASN A 186 15.51 -16.73 46.65
CA ASN A 186 14.26 -16.00 46.90
C ASN A 186 13.66 -15.27 45.67
N SER A 187 14.24 -15.35 44.50
CA SER A 187 13.66 -14.68 43.34
C SER A 187 12.44 -15.43 42.80
N SER A 188 11.27 -14.87 42.97
CA SER A 188 10.03 -15.39 42.39
C SER A 188 9.90 -14.94 40.95
N TYR A 189 10.23 -15.82 40.02
CA TYR A 189 10.04 -15.60 38.58
C TYR A 189 8.65 -16.03 38.13
N ARG A 190 8.20 -15.41 37.00
CA ARG A 190 7.01 -15.86 36.28
C ARG A 190 7.38 -16.19 34.84
N LEU A 191 6.83 -17.26 34.34
CA LEU A 191 6.89 -17.61 32.93
C LEU A 191 5.65 -17.05 32.23
N PHE A 192 5.86 -16.32 31.15
CA PHE A 192 4.84 -15.90 30.21
C PHE A 192 5.15 -16.49 28.84
N VAL A 193 4.17 -17.16 28.25
CA VAL A 193 4.30 -17.76 26.91
C VAL A 193 3.16 -17.26 26.03
N HIS A 194 3.49 -16.77 24.85
CA HIS A 194 2.50 -16.33 23.88
C HIS A 194 2.95 -16.60 22.44
N CYS A 195 1.98 -16.68 21.53
CA CYS A 195 2.19 -16.63 20.09
C CYS A 195 1.36 -15.50 19.52
N ARG A 196 1.99 -14.60 18.75
CA ARG A 196 1.28 -13.48 18.08
C ARG A 196 0.38 -12.66 19.04
N SER A 197 0.79 -12.44 20.27
CA SER A 197 0.05 -11.79 21.36
C SER A 197 -1.03 -12.67 22.03
N ILE A 198 -1.29 -13.87 21.55
CA ILE A 198 -2.24 -14.78 22.19
C ILE A 198 -1.52 -15.54 23.30
N PRO A 199 -1.94 -15.37 24.56
CA PRO A 199 -1.28 -16.01 25.68
C PRO A 199 -1.56 -17.54 25.68
N LEU A 200 -0.51 -18.32 25.88
CA LEU A 200 -0.60 -19.76 26.12
C LEU A 200 -0.48 -20.08 27.61
N TYR A 201 0.42 -19.39 28.30
CA TYR A 201 0.71 -19.64 29.71
C TYR A 201 1.16 -18.37 30.43
N PHE A 202 0.68 -18.21 31.67
CA PHE A 202 1.19 -17.20 32.61
C PHE A 202 1.14 -17.73 34.03
N GLY A 203 2.31 -17.97 34.64
CA GLY A 203 2.37 -18.56 35.98
C GLY A 203 3.74 -18.48 36.64
N LYS A 204 3.81 -18.81 37.93
CA LYS A 204 5.08 -18.86 38.66
C LYS A 204 5.92 -20.03 38.16
N ILE A 205 7.23 -19.81 38.06
CA ILE A 205 8.23 -20.84 37.78
C ILE A 205 9.37 -20.73 38.78
N SER A 206 9.87 -21.88 39.25
CA SER A 206 11.00 -21.96 40.16
C SER A 206 12.00 -23.00 39.70
N GLN A 207 13.22 -22.87 40.15
CA GLN A 207 14.26 -23.87 39.87
C GLN A 207 13.85 -25.25 40.38
N GLY A 208 14.14 -26.29 39.61
CA GLY A 208 13.83 -27.68 39.95
C GLY A 208 12.36 -28.06 39.75
N ARG A 209 11.48 -27.14 39.38
CA ARG A 209 10.09 -27.42 39.04
C ARG A 209 9.81 -27.05 37.59
N ASP A 210 9.77 -28.07 36.74
CA ASP A 210 9.49 -27.91 35.32
C ASP A 210 8.02 -27.58 35.06
N ILE A 211 7.79 -26.71 34.05
CA ILE A 211 6.46 -26.49 33.51
C ILE A 211 6.32 -27.33 32.25
N ILE A 212 5.26 -28.13 32.22
CA ILE A 212 4.92 -28.99 31.09
C ILE A 212 3.71 -28.41 30.38
N LEU A 213 3.88 -28.04 29.10
CA LEU A 213 2.82 -27.54 28.24
C LEU A 213 2.50 -28.62 27.20
N SER A 214 1.21 -28.89 26.98
CA SER A 214 0.81 -29.82 25.94
C SER A 214 0.97 -29.18 24.57
N TYR A 215 1.58 -29.89 23.63
CA TYR A 215 1.66 -29.45 22.23
C TYR A 215 0.27 -29.33 21.59
N ASP A 216 -0.67 -30.19 21.99
CA ASP A 216 -2.05 -30.16 21.51
C ASP A 216 -2.82 -28.90 22.00
N SER A 217 -2.34 -28.23 23.06
CA SER A 217 -2.91 -26.96 23.53
C SER A 217 -2.52 -25.77 22.67
N LEU A 218 -1.55 -25.95 21.77
CA LEU A 218 -1.18 -24.90 20.83
C LEU A 218 -2.36 -24.62 19.91
N SER A 219 -2.89 -23.40 19.97
CA SER A 219 -4.02 -22.97 19.15
C SER A 219 -3.58 -22.44 17.80
N GLN A 220 -2.31 -22.07 17.66
CA GLN A 220 -1.78 -21.36 16.50
C GLN A 220 -0.38 -21.83 16.14
N GLY A 221 -0.02 -21.73 14.85
CA GLY A 221 1.33 -21.88 14.36
C GLY A 221 2.10 -20.56 14.40
N GLY A 222 3.44 -20.61 14.47
CA GLY A 222 4.30 -19.46 14.40
C GLY A 222 5.36 -19.38 15.49
N ILE A 223 5.87 -18.19 15.70
CA ILE A 223 6.91 -17.91 16.70
C ILE A 223 6.27 -17.78 18.08
N TYR A 224 6.62 -18.69 18.96
CA TYR A 224 6.29 -18.63 20.37
C TYR A 224 7.40 -17.93 21.15
N SER A 225 7.02 -16.92 21.91
CA SER A 225 7.91 -16.19 22.82
C SER A 225 7.72 -16.75 24.25
N PHE A 226 8.82 -17.23 24.83
CA PHE A 226 8.93 -17.68 26.21
C PHE A 226 9.69 -16.62 26.99
N GLN A 227 8.98 -15.86 27.82
CA GLN A 227 9.53 -14.75 28.58
C GLN A 227 9.62 -15.10 30.06
N LEU A 228 10.82 -15.03 30.63
CA LEU A 228 11.01 -15.07 32.06
C LEU A 228 10.90 -13.65 32.60
N LEU A 229 9.96 -13.44 33.50
CA LEU A 229 9.66 -12.15 34.12
C LEU A 229 10.08 -12.16 35.60
N ASP A 230 10.62 -11.03 36.07
CA ASP A 230 10.93 -10.82 37.48
C ASP A 230 9.64 -10.51 38.30
N SER A 231 9.83 -10.20 39.59
CA SER A 231 8.74 -9.84 40.51
C SER A 231 7.97 -8.60 40.07
N ASN A 232 8.62 -7.68 39.33
CA ASN A 232 8.05 -6.46 38.77
C ASN A 232 7.48 -6.63 37.36
N LEU A 233 7.40 -7.87 36.88
CA LEU A 233 6.97 -8.21 35.52
C LEU A 233 7.84 -7.60 34.41
N LYS A 234 9.12 -7.35 34.67
CA LYS A 234 10.10 -6.99 33.66
C LYS A 234 10.72 -8.22 33.05
N THR A 235 10.97 -8.21 31.75
CA THR A 235 11.62 -9.33 31.04
C THR A 235 13.07 -9.46 31.48
N VAL A 236 13.42 -10.62 32.03
CA VAL A 236 14.78 -11.02 32.39
C VAL A 236 15.47 -11.67 31.20
N VAL A 237 14.75 -12.56 30.53
CA VAL A 237 15.20 -13.23 29.29
C VAL A 237 14.00 -13.62 28.45
N GLU A 238 14.17 -13.58 27.15
CA GLU A 238 13.22 -14.08 26.16
C GLU A 238 13.89 -15.18 25.35
N LYS A 239 13.16 -16.23 25.05
CA LYS A 239 13.55 -17.28 24.12
C LYS A 239 12.46 -17.51 23.10
N LEU A 240 12.78 -17.46 21.83
CA LEU A 240 11.86 -17.73 20.73
C LEU A 240 11.95 -19.17 20.29
N LYS A 241 10.84 -19.75 19.87
CA LYS A 241 10.76 -21.08 19.28
C LYS A 241 9.65 -21.11 18.22
N PHE A 242 9.97 -21.63 17.04
CA PHE A 242 8.97 -21.88 16.02
C PHE A 242 8.23 -23.21 16.30
N LEU A 243 6.92 -23.13 16.43
CA LEU A 243 6.04 -24.27 16.63
C LEU A 243 4.92 -24.24 15.60
N TYR A 244 4.68 -25.37 14.98
CA TYR A 244 3.73 -25.46 13.88
C TYR A 244 2.75 -26.61 14.10
N PRO A 245 1.54 -26.35 14.65
CA PRO A 245 0.47 -27.33 14.71
C PRO A 245 -0.20 -27.46 13.34
N GLU A 246 -0.41 -28.70 12.87
CA GLU A 246 -1.00 -29.01 11.57
C GLU A 246 -2.35 -28.33 11.32
N LYS A 247 -3.12 -28.06 12.37
CA LYS A 247 -4.43 -27.40 12.30
C LYS A 247 -4.40 -25.94 11.80
N GLU A 248 -3.23 -25.33 11.73
CA GLU A 248 -3.05 -23.97 11.22
C GLU A 248 -3.10 -23.90 9.69
N GLN A 249 -2.83 -25.01 9.04
CA GLN A 249 -2.91 -25.14 7.59
C GLN A 249 -4.30 -25.64 7.17
N CYS A 250 -4.80 -25.12 6.05
CA CYS A 250 -5.94 -25.69 5.36
C CYS A 250 -5.44 -26.43 4.11
N PRO A 251 -5.31 -27.76 4.18
CA PRO A 251 -4.88 -28.54 3.03
C PRO A 251 -5.92 -28.46 1.92
N ILE A 252 -5.42 -28.45 0.69
CA ILE A 252 -6.25 -28.50 -0.52
C ILE A 252 -5.85 -29.68 -1.40
N SER A 253 -6.82 -30.21 -2.14
CA SER A 253 -6.60 -31.20 -3.18
C SER A 253 -6.88 -30.60 -4.54
N VAL A 254 -6.04 -30.98 -5.50
CA VAL A 254 -6.19 -30.60 -6.92
C VAL A 254 -6.40 -31.89 -7.71
N LYS A 255 -7.55 -32.02 -8.37
CA LYS A 255 -7.92 -33.24 -9.09
C LYS A 255 -8.36 -32.92 -10.51
N TRP A 256 -7.82 -33.65 -11.48
CA TRP A 256 -8.32 -33.66 -12.83
C TRP A 256 -9.53 -34.60 -12.94
N ILE A 257 -10.55 -34.14 -13.63
CA ILE A 257 -11.67 -35.00 -14.02
C ILE A 257 -11.33 -35.61 -15.37
N ALA A 258 -11.54 -36.90 -15.52
CA ALA A 258 -11.37 -37.56 -16.81
C ALA A 258 -12.27 -36.91 -17.87
N ALA A 259 -11.71 -36.61 -19.04
CA ALA A 259 -12.50 -36.09 -20.15
C ALA A 259 -13.51 -37.16 -20.59
N GLU A 260 -14.78 -36.78 -20.68
CA GLU A 260 -15.84 -37.68 -21.12
C GLU A 260 -15.69 -38.10 -22.60
N LYS A 261 -14.93 -37.33 -23.39
CA LYS A 261 -14.59 -37.63 -24.79
C LYS A 261 -13.09 -37.46 -25.05
N SER A 262 -12.50 -38.36 -25.77
CA SER A 262 -11.07 -38.42 -26.13
C SER A 262 -10.56 -37.17 -26.90
N ASN A 263 -11.44 -36.28 -27.36
CA ASN A 263 -11.15 -35.11 -28.18
C ASN A 263 -11.31 -33.77 -27.44
N ASP A 264 -11.58 -33.77 -26.13
CA ASP A 264 -11.75 -32.50 -25.42
C ASP A 264 -10.39 -31.83 -25.23
N LYS A 265 -10.22 -30.69 -25.89
CA LYS A 265 -9.02 -29.83 -25.79
C LYS A 265 -8.88 -29.21 -24.37
N GLN A 266 -9.95 -29.18 -23.59
CA GLN A 266 -9.98 -28.67 -22.24
C GLN A 266 -10.43 -29.75 -21.26
N THR A 267 -9.78 -29.82 -20.13
CA THR A 267 -10.10 -30.77 -19.06
C THR A 267 -10.43 -30.01 -17.77
N PRO A 268 -11.51 -30.39 -17.07
CA PRO A 268 -11.83 -29.79 -15.80
C PRO A 268 -10.79 -30.17 -14.73
N CYS A 269 -10.32 -29.15 -14.02
CA CYS A 269 -9.49 -29.29 -12.84
C CYS A 269 -10.30 -28.79 -11.63
N ILE A 270 -10.46 -29.62 -10.61
CA ILE A 270 -11.14 -29.23 -9.36
C ILE A 270 -10.11 -28.98 -8.29
N ILE A 271 -10.19 -27.80 -7.70
CA ILE A 271 -9.44 -27.40 -6.53
C ILE A 271 -10.42 -27.33 -5.36
N LYS A 272 -10.18 -28.12 -4.34
CA LYS A 272 -11.07 -28.21 -3.17
C LYS A 272 -10.26 -28.22 -1.88
N ALA A 273 -10.76 -27.51 -0.87
CA ALA A 273 -10.25 -27.66 0.48
C ALA A 273 -10.67 -29.00 1.08
N ASP A 274 -9.72 -29.70 1.69
CA ASP A 274 -9.97 -31.02 2.27
C ASP A 274 -10.70 -30.96 3.61
N SER A 275 -10.56 -29.83 4.33
CA SER A 275 -11.12 -29.68 5.68
C SER A 275 -11.52 -28.24 5.98
N LEU A 276 -12.66 -27.77 5.46
CA LEU A 276 -13.24 -26.49 5.89
C LEU A 276 -14.14 -26.71 7.13
N ARG A 277 -14.14 -25.73 8.01
CA ARG A 277 -15.11 -25.62 9.10
C ARG A 277 -16.45 -25.14 8.55
N GLU A 278 -17.52 -25.30 9.31
CA GLU A 278 -18.83 -24.78 8.93
C GLU A 278 -18.79 -23.25 8.67
N GLY A 279 -19.23 -22.83 7.50
CA GLY A 279 -19.20 -21.42 7.08
C GLY A 279 -17.82 -20.86 6.70
N GLU A 280 -16.76 -21.66 6.76
CA GLU A 280 -15.42 -21.24 6.35
C GLU A 280 -15.27 -21.28 4.81
N THR A 281 -14.62 -20.26 4.26
CA THR A 281 -14.34 -20.16 2.83
C THR A 281 -12.87 -19.88 2.57
N MET A 282 -12.38 -20.30 1.43
CA MET A 282 -11.04 -19.96 0.93
C MET A 282 -11.06 -18.61 0.22
N ASP A 283 -9.99 -17.86 0.33
CA ASP A 283 -9.63 -16.72 -0.50
C ASP A 283 -8.20 -16.92 -0.98
N VAL A 284 -8.03 -17.36 -2.23
CA VAL A 284 -6.75 -17.81 -2.78
C VAL A 284 -6.43 -17.14 -4.11
N SER A 285 -5.14 -17.09 -4.42
CA SER A 285 -4.59 -16.83 -5.74
C SER A 285 -4.02 -18.10 -6.32
N LEU A 286 -4.04 -18.18 -7.64
CA LEU A 286 -3.56 -19.36 -8.38
C LEU A 286 -2.71 -18.93 -9.56
N ARG A 287 -1.59 -19.61 -9.76
CA ARG A 287 -0.84 -19.57 -11.02
C ARG A 287 -0.55 -20.98 -11.52
N VAL A 288 -0.59 -21.15 -12.83
CA VAL A 288 -0.09 -22.34 -13.53
C VAL A 288 1.15 -21.88 -14.27
N GLU A 289 2.25 -22.52 -14.03
CA GLU A 289 3.53 -22.17 -14.66
C GLU A 289 4.21 -23.42 -15.23
N TYR A 290 5.07 -23.20 -16.22
CA TYR A 290 5.87 -24.26 -16.81
C TYR A 290 6.87 -24.78 -15.78
N ALA A 291 6.82 -26.08 -15.51
CA ALA A 291 7.72 -26.74 -14.57
C ALA A 291 9.06 -27.01 -15.23
N GLU A 292 9.90 -25.99 -15.38
CA GLU A 292 11.32 -26.23 -15.60
C GLU A 292 11.88 -26.89 -14.32
N THR A 293 12.77 -27.83 -14.51
CA THR A 293 13.33 -28.77 -13.53
C THR A 293 14.02 -28.13 -12.32
N ASN A 294 13.73 -26.92 -11.94
CA ASN A 294 14.37 -26.22 -10.86
C ASN A 294 13.59 -26.33 -9.56
N ASP A 295 14.27 -26.92 -8.59
CA ASP A 295 13.85 -27.03 -7.20
C ASP A 295 13.24 -25.74 -6.66
N LEU A 296 11.96 -25.79 -6.31
CA LEU A 296 11.31 -24.81 -5.44
C LEU A 296 11.84 -24.88 -3.99
N ALA A 297 12.80 -25.77 -3.72
CA ALA A 297 13.46 -25.88 -2.43
C ALA A 297 14.27 -24.59 -2.19
N GLY A 298 13.67 -23.64 -1.54
CA GLY A 298 14.30 -22.38 -1.19
C GLY A 298 13.45 -21.13 -1.42
N GLU A 299 12.26 -21.23 -2.01
CA GLU A 299 11.40 -20.06 -2.22
C GLU A 299 10.55 -19.76 -0.97
N SER A 300 10.49 -18.46 -0.59
CA SER A 300 9.56 -17.98 0.43
C SER A 300 8.12 -18.14 -0.07
N ASN A 301 7.25 -18.68 0.77
CA ASN A 301 5.84 -18.88 0.50
C ASN A 301 4.98 -18.20 1.57
N ILE A 302 3.68 -18.13 1.35
CA ILE A 302 2.76 -17.46 2.28
C ILE A 302 2.85 -18.05 3.71
N LEU A 303 3.14 -19.35 3.83
CA LEU A 303 3.18 -20.05 5.11
C LEU A 303 4.42 -19.63 5.91
N SER A 304 5.64 -19.71 5.31
CA SER A 304 6.87 -19.23 5.95
C SER A 304 6.77 -17.75 6.27
N HIS A 305 6.26 -16.96 5.34
CA HIS A 305 6.19 -15.52 5.46
C HIS A 305 5.27 -15.07 6.62
N LEU A 306 4.04 -15.56 6.68
CA LEU A 306 3.09 -15.15 7.72
C LEU A 306 3.40 -15.72 9.10
N LEU A 307 3.99 -16.93 9.18
CA LEU A 307 4.22 -17.61 10.45
C LEU A 307 5.61 -17.34 11.05
N TYR A 308 6.58 -16.97 10.23
CA TYR A 308 7.96 -16.82 10.66
C TYR A 308 8.52 -15.44 10.32
N ASP A 309 8.70 -15.12 9.02
CA ASP A 309 9.47 -13.97 8.58
C ASP A 309 8.98 -12.64 9.18
N MET A 310 7.68 -12.40 9.14
CA MET A 310 7.09 -11.16 9.64
C MET A 310 7.16 -10.99 11.16
N ASP A 311 7.33 -12.06 11.92
CA ASP A 311 7.41 -11.99 13.39
C ASP A 311 8.84 -11.76 13.91
N VAL A 312 9.85 -11.97 13.06
CA VAL A 312 11.28 -11.80 13.38
C VAL A 312 12.01 -10.92 12.35
N ALA A 313 11.27 -10.04 11.67
CA ALA A 313 11.75 -9.24 10.55
C ALA A 313 13.00 -8.39 10.87
N ASP A 314 13.15 -7.91 12.12
CA ASP A 314 14.35 -7.15 12.53
C ASP A 314 15.64 -7.97 12.48
N CYS A 315 15.53 -9.30 12.61
CA CYS A 315 16.66 -10.22 12.63
C CYS A 315 16.93 -10.84 11.26
N LEU A 316 15.95 -10.78 10.36
CA LEU A 316 16.05 -11.35 9.03
C LEU A 316 16.58 -10.32 8.05
N GLU A 317 17.57 -10.71 7.28
CA GLU A 317 18.01 -9.97 6.10
C GLU A 317 17.20 -10.39 4.87
N GLU A 318 16.63 -11.60 4.90
CA GLU A 318 15.80 -12.20 3.85
C GLU A 318 14.60 -12.98 4.37
N PRO A 319 13.53 -13.10 3.55
CA PRO A 319 12.48 -14.08 3.78
C PRO A 319 13.07 -15.49 3.77
N THR A 320 12.68 -16.31 4.74
CA THR A 320 13.14 -17.69 4.83
C THR A 320 12.20 -18.63 4.08
N SER A 321 12.79 -19.54 3.31
CA SER A 321 12.04 -20.62 2.67
C SER A 321 11.83 -21.84 3.57
N VAL A 322 12.51 -21.88 4.73
CA VAL A 322 12.69 -23.13 5.48
C VAL A 322 12.12 -23.02 6.86
N LEU A 323 10.94 -23.62 7.05
CA LEU A 323 10.26 -23.69 8.34
C LEU A 323 10.89 -24.66 9.36
N SER A 324 11.94 -25.42 9.03
CA SER A 324 12.38 -26.53 9.89
C SER A 324 13.84 -26.89 9.90
N ASN A 325 14.76 -26.03 9.44
CA ASN A 325 16.18 -26.38 9.54
C ASN A 325 16.83 -25.88 10.84
N ASN A 326 17.96 -26.47 11.20
CA ASN A 326 18.71 -26.10 12.40
C ASN A 326 19.22 -24.64 12.36
N GLU A 327 19.31 -24.02 11.17
CA GLU A 327 19.75 -22.64 11.01
C GLU A 327 18.69 -21.65 11.39
N SER A 328 17.43 -21.89 11.01
CA SER A 328 16.31 -21.06 11.45
C SER A 328 16.10 -21.10 12.97
N GLU A 329 16.39 -22.23 13.61
CA GLU A 329 16.34 -22.34 15.07
C GLU A 329 17.47 -21.53 15.74
N ARG A 330 18.69 -21.59 15.20
CA ARG A 330 19.84 -20.80 15.70
C ARG A 330 19.60 -19.30 15.54
N LEU A 331 18.97 -18.90 14.44
CA LEU A 331 18.59 -17.51 14.23
C LEU A 331 17.65 -17.01 15.32
N LEU A 332 16.65 -17.81 15.71
CA LEU A 332 15.70 -17.44 16.76
C LEU A 332 16.36 -17.23 18.14
N ASP A 333 17.51 -17.84 18.41
CA ASP A 333 18.24 -17.62 19.66
C ASP A 333 18.87 -16.20 19.73
N SER A 334 19.05 -15.52 18.60
CA SER A 334 19.55 -14.13 18.52
C SER A 334 18.43 -13.08 18.34
N CYS A 335 17.20 -13.52 18.11
CA CYS A 335 16.07 -12.65 17.84
C CYS A 335 15.21 -12.40 19.09
N SER A 336 14.48 -11.30 19.05
CA SER A 336 13.36 -11.04 19.95
C SER A 336 12.09 -10.76 19.15
N TRP A 337 10.94 -11.01 19.78
CA TRP A 337 9.68 -10.77 19.13
C TRP A 337 9.41 -9.27 18.93
N ASN A 338 9.22 -8.85 17.66
CA ASN A 338 9.42 -7.48 17.22
C ASN A 338 8.12 -6.67 16.99
N ARG A 339 7.12 -6.75 17.83
CA ARG A 339 5.93 -5.91 17.66
C ARG A 339 5.81 -4.86 18.75
N TYR A 340 5.66 -5.30 19.99
CA TYR A 340 5.68 -4.47 21.21
C TYR A 340 6.09 -5.33 22.40
N ARG A 341 6.62 -4.69 23.43
CA ARG A 341 7.08 -5.42 24.61
C ARG A 341 5.89 -5.95 25.41
N MET A 342 5.66 -7.26 25.36
CA MET A 342 4.54 -7.88 26.06
C MET A 342 4.62 -7.69 27.59
N ALA A 343 5.81 -7.62 28.16
CA ALA A 343 5.99 -7.29 29.57
C ALA A 343 5.40 -5.91 29.93
N ASP A 344 5.56 -4.89 29.08
CA ASP A 344 4.97 -3.57 29.25
C ASP A 344 3.42 -3.67 29.23
N VAL A 345 2.89 -4.42 28.25
CA VAL A 345 1.44 -4.65 28.12
C VAL A 345 0.87 -5.33 29.36
N ILE A 346 1.58 -6.36 29.88
CA ILE A 346 1.20 -7.09 31.10
C ILE A 346 1.15 -6.15 32.30
N ARG A 347 2.04 -5.18 32.40
CA ARG A 347 2.00 -4.13 33.44
C ARG A 347 0.90 -3.09 33.22
N GLY A 348 0.28 -3.06 32.02
CA GLY A 348 -0.76 -2.11 31.65
C GLY A 348 -0.25 -0.88 30.88
N GLU A 349 1.01 -0.89 30.46
CA GLU A 349 1.67 0.16 29.69
C GLU A 349 1.41 -0.06 28.19
N CYS A 350 0.18 0.17 27.76
CA CYS A 350 -0.19 0.00 26.35
C CYS A 350 0.31 1.17 25.49
N LYS A 351 0.82 0.86 24.31
CA LYS A 351 1.34 1.85 23.35
C LYS A 351 0.42 1.96 22.13
N LYS A 352 0.26 3.20 21.62
CA LYS A 352 -0.41 3.50 20.37
C LYS A 352 0.62 3.69 19.26
N GLY A 353 0.29 3.31 18.03
CA GLY A 353 1.10 3.64 16.86
C GLY A 353 1.22 5.17 16.67
N LYS A 354 2.38 5.62 16.22
CA LYS A 354 2.64 7.05 15.91
C LYS A 354 1.98 7.45 14.61
N ILE A 355 2.06 6.58 13.59
CA ILE A 355 1.44 6.76 12.29
C ILE A 355 0.02 6.23 12.39
N GLY A 356 -0.95 7.06 12.01
CA GLY A 356 -2.36 6.68 12.00
C GLY A 356 -2.67 5.65 10.92
N ILE A 357 -3.77 4.92 11.13
CA ILE A 357 -4.31 4.01 10.11
C ILE A 357 -4.87 4.83 8.96
N GLU A 358 -4.44 4.52 7.74
CA GLU A 358 -4.89 5.20 6.54
C GLU A 358 -6.27 4.69 6.10
N LYS A 359 -7.29 5.50 6.33
CA LYS A 359 -8.68 5.19 5.98
C LYS A 359 -9.12 5.77 4.64
N SER A 360 -8.43 6.81 4.19
CA SER A 360 -8.64 7.49 2.90
C SER A 360 -7.38 8.20 2.48
N ALA A 361 -7.26 8.54 1.21
CA ALA A 361 -6.21 9.43 0.76
C ALA A 361 -6.48 10.86 1.25
N VAL A 362 -5.42 11.57 1.57
CA VAL A 362 -5.45 12.91 2.13
C VAL A 362 -4.56 13.83 1.29
N ILE A 363 -5.09 15.00 0.94
CA ILE A 363 -4.32 16.09 0.34
C ILE A 363 -4.29 17.20 1.38
N SER A 364 -3.10 17.57 1.82
CA SER A 364 -2.91 18.61 2.85
C SER A 364 -1.83 19.60 2.48
N GLY A 365 -1.79 20.69 3.21
CA GLY A 365 -0.80 21.71 2.99
C GLY A 365 -1.00 22.92 3.89
N ARG A 366 -0.36 24.01 3.49
CA ARG A 366 -0.39 25.27 4.24
C ARG A 366 -0.55 26.47 3.32
N VAL A 367 -1.26 27.47 3.79
CA VAL A 367 -1.42 28.78 3.13
C VAL A 367 -0.78 29.86 3.99
N GLU A 368 0.09 30.66 3.39
CA GLU A 368 0.81 31.75 4.05
C GLU A 368 0.78 33.04 3.24
N THR A 369 1.11 34.18 3.85
CA THR A 369 1.26 35.43 3.14
C THR A 369 2.51 35.40 2.25
N LEU A 370 2.46 36.11 1.10
CA LEU A 370 3.60 36.21 0.17
C LEU A 370 4.84 36.82 0.82
N VAL A 371 4.63 37.79 1.69
CA VAL A 371 5.70 38.49 2.41
C VAL A 371 5.52 38.20 3.91
N GLY A 372 6.63 37.84 4.57
CA GLY A 372 6.66 37.57 6.00
C GLY A 372 6.15 36.17 6.39
N HIS A 373 5.71 35.30 5.42
CA HIS A 373 5.34 33.91 5.61
C HIS A 373 4.40 33.64 6.80
N LYS A 374 3.48 34.57 7.07
CA LYS A 374 2.51 34.44 8.17
C LYS A 374 1.37 33.51 7.75
N ALA A 375 0.96 32.64 8.65
CA ALA A 375 -0.16 31.75 8.45
C ALA A 375 -1.45 32.51 8.11
N ILE A 376 -2.17 32.05 7.10
CA ILE A 376 -3.50 32.57 6.73
C ILE A 376 -4.55 31.73 7.48
N LYS A 377 -5.18 32.32 8.49
CA LYS A 377 -6.28 31.73 9.25
C LYS A 377 -7.60 31.91 8.51
N GLU A 378 -8.46 30.89 8.51
CA GLU A 378 -9.77 30.87 7.84
C GLU A 378 -9.69 31.19 6.33
N GLY A 379 -8.52 31.00 5.72
CA GLY A 379 -8.38 31.06 4.27
C GLY A 379 -9.19 29.98 3.60
N ILE A 380 -9.71 30.25 2.40
CA ILE A 380 -10.49 29.31 1.62
C ILE A 380 -9.53 28.57 0.69
N VAL A 381 -9.60 27.25 0.68
CA VAL A 381 -8.85 26.38 -0.23
C VAL A 381 -9.83 25.53 -1.01
N ASN A 382 -9.72 25.58 -2.34
CA ASN A 382 -10.52 24.78 -3.27
C ASN A 382 -9.65 23.68 -3.85
N LEU A 383 -10.16 22.46 -3.90
CA LEU A 383 -9.57 21.32 -4.60
C LEU A 383 -10.48 20.91 -5.74
N ILE A 384 -9.93 20.82 -6.93
CA ILE A 384 -10.66 20.55 -8.16
C ILE A 384 -9.97 19.40 -8.88
N SER A 385 -10.73 18.45 -9.40
CA SER A 385 -10.27 17.48 -10.40
C SER A 385 -11.22 17.54 -11.60
N PRO A 386 -10.84 18.25 -12.66
CA PRO A 386 -11.70 18.45 -13.84
C PRO A 386 -12.10 17.14 -14.50
N ASP A 387 -11.14 16.21 -14.64
CA ASP A 387 -11.33 14.91 -15.28
C ASP A 387 -12.37 14.04 -14.56
N LYS A 388 -12.54 14.28 -13.25
CA LYS A 388 -13.48 13.51 -12.40
C LYS A 388 -14.74 14.27 -12.06
N GLY A 389 -14.87 15.52 -12.51
CA GLY A 389 -15.97 16.39 -12.12
C GLY A 389 -16.04 16.62 -10.60
N PHE A 390 -14.88 16.53 -9.91
CA PHE A 390 -14.80 16.60 -8.46
C PHE A 390 -14.42 18.01 -8.00
N TYR A 391 -15.10 18.46 -6.94
CA TYR A 391 -14.85 19.73 -6.29
C TYR A 391 -15.04 19.63 -4.78
N ALA A 392 -14.08 20.17 -4.03
CA ALA A 392 -14.16 20.27 -2.58
C ALA A 392 -13.60 21.60 -2.08
N VAL A 393 -14.12 22.10 -0.96
CA VAL A 393 -13.67 23.33 -0.31
C VAL A 393 -13.39 23.05 1.14
N THR A 394 -12.29 23.60 1.65
CA THR A 394 -11.95 23.61 3.07
C THR A 394 -11.46 24.98 3.51
N LYS A 395 -11.35 25.17 4.83
CA LYS A 395 -10.76 26.38 5.42
C LYS A 395 -9.48 26.04 6.15
N THR A 396 -8.54 26.97 6.13
CA THR A 396 -7.31 26.83 6.88
C THR A 396 -7.54 27.08 8.38
N ASP A 397 -6.79 26.34 9.21
CA ASP A 397 -6.75 26.50 10.67
C ASP A 397 -5.95 27.73 11.11
N ALA A 398 -5.74 27.89 12.43
CA ALA A 398 -4.98 28.98 13.01
C ALA A 398 -3.49 28.99 12.58
N GLN A 399 -2.95 27.85 12.18
CA GLN A 399 -1.59 27.67 11.68
C GLN A 399 -1.50 27.76 10.15
N GLY A 400 -2.62 28.09 9.48
CA GLY A 400 -2.72 28.17 8.04
C GLY A 400 -2.77 26.81 7.33
N ARG A 401 -2.95 25.70 8.05
CA ARG A 401 -3.00 24.35 7.48
C ARG A 401 -4.40 24.01 6.98
N PHE A 402 -4.45 23.24 5.91
CA PHE A 402 -5.68 22.67 5.35
C PHE A 402 -5.52 21.18 5.11
N SER A 403 -6.63 20.46 5.04
CA SER A 403 -6.69 19.05 4.71
C SER A 403 -7.98 18.72 3.97
N PHE A 404 -7.86 17.90 2.94
CA PHE A 404 -8.96 17.24 2.25
C PHE A 404 -8.82 15.73 2.47
N GLU A 405 -9.83 15.11 3.03
CA GLU A 405 -9.89 13.67 3.27
C GLU A 405 -10.84 13.00 2.27
N GLY A 406 -10.70 11.70 2.07
CA GLY A 406 -11.58 10.95 1.17
C GLY A 406 -11.29 11.15 -0.31
N ILE A 407 -10.07 11.54 -0.65
CA ILE A 407 -9.65 11.81 -2.04
C ILE A 407 -9.21 10.51 -2.71
N ASP A 408 -10.15 9.57 -2.87
CA ASP A 408 -9.90 8.24 -3.40
C ASP A 408 -10.09 8.20 -4.91
N PHE A 409 -9.09 8.63 -5.67
CA PHE A 409 -9.11 8.60 -7.13
C PHE A 409 -7.96 7.75 -7.70
N PRO A 410 -8.12 7.23 -8.94
CA PRO A 410 -7.10 6.44 -9.61
C PRO A 410 -5.79 7.21 -9.86
N GLU A 411 -4.71 6.44 -10.06
CA GLU A 411 -3.41 6.98 -10.52
C GLU A 411 -3.60 7.82 -11.81
N GLY A 412 -2.84 8.90 -11.92
CA GLY A 412 -2.91 9.83 -13.05
C GLY A 412 -4.02 10.89 -12.96
N THR A 413 -4.85 10.86 -11.91
CA THR A 413 -5.85 11.93 -11.70
C THR A 413 -5.17 13.25 -11.46
N GLN A 414 -5.57 14.26 -12.22
CA GLN A 414 -5.05 15.63 -12.12
C GLN A 414 -5.88 16.45 -11.13
N TYR A 415 -5.19 17.24 -10.32
CA TYR A 415 -5.79 18.13 -9.34
C TYR A 415 -5.29 19.55 -9.52
N VAL A 416 -6.16 20.48 -9.19
CA VAL A 416 -5.83 21.91 -9.08
C VAL A 416 -6.26 22.40 -7.70
N LEU A 417 -5.33 22.95 -6.95
CA LEU A 417 -5.58 23.66 -5.69
C LEU A 417 -5.53 25.15 -5.91
N ASN A 418 -6.53 25.85 -5.37
CA ASN A 418 -6.58 27.31 -5.32
C ASN A 418 -6.79 27.78 -3.89
N ALA A 419 -5.97 28.72 -3.42
CA ALA A 419 -6.08 29.28 -2.10
C ALA A 419 -6.36 30.77 -2.10
N PHE A 420 -7.19 31.21 -1.17
CA PHE A 420 -7.58 32.62 -0.99
C PHE A 420 -7.56 32.99 0.49
N THR A 421 -7.42 34.27 0.79
CA THR A 421 -7.66 34.77 2.14
C THR A 421 -9.15 34.64 2.51
N LYS A 422 -9.50 34.83 3.78
CA LYS A 422 -10.91 34.89 4.23
C LYS A 422 -11.75 35.91 3.44
N ALA A 423 -11.13 36.98 2.99
CA ALA A 423 -11.76 38.05 2.20
C ALA A 423 -11.72 37.77 0.68
N GLY A 424 -11.35 36.58 0.22
CA GLY A 424 -11.31 36.19 -1.19
C GLY A 424 -10.09 36.71 -1.97
N LYS A 425 -9.09 37.31 -1.32
CA LYS A 425 -7.89 37.83 -2.01
C LYS A 425 -6.94 36.68 -2.35
N SER A 426 -6.36 36.72 -3.57
CA SER A 426 -5.46 35.69 -4.13
C SER A 426 -3.98 35.88 -3.75
N TRP A 427 -3.62 36.89 -2.98
CA TRP A 427 -2.24 37.23 -2.63
C TRP A 427 -1.72 36.37 -1.47
N VAL A 428 -1.70 35.09 -1.71
CA VAL A 428 -1.26 34.08 -0.76
C VAL A 428 -0.31 33.11 -1.44
N LYS A 429 0.52 32.43 -0.66
CA LYS A 429 1.37 31.35 -1.10
C LYS A 429 0.79 30.02 -0.60
N LEU A 430 0.54 29.12 -1.54
CA LEU A 430 0.04 27.78 -1.29
C LEU A 430 1.23 26.79 -1.27
N LEU A 431 1.38 26.08 -0.18
CA LEU A 431 2.36 25.03 0.02
C LEU A 431 1.62 23.70 0.17
N LEU A 432 1.94 22.74 -0.70
CA LEU A 432 1.40 21.39 -0.65
C LEU A 432 2.36 20.51 0.15
N ASP A 433 1.81 19.72 1.08
CA ASP A 433 2.59 18.70 1.77
C ASP A 433 2.91 17.56 0.78
N GLU A 434 4.16 17.12 0.74
CA GLU A 434 4.57 15.98 -0.05
C GLU A 434 4.24 14.68 0.70
N GLU A 435 3.84 13.65 -0.03
CA GLU A 435 3.61 12.33 0.55
C GLU A 435 4.96 11.66 0.80
N GLU A 436 5.28 11.43 2.08
CA GLU A 436 6.55 10.84 2.48
C GLU A 436 6.49 9.31 2.44
N PHE A 437 7.53 8.71 1.87
CA PHE A 437 7.73 7.27 1.82
C PHE A 437 9.12 6.93 2.35
N PRO A 438 9.22 6.09 3.41
CA PRO A 438 10.50 5.77 3.99
C PRO A 438 11.33 4.88 3.06
N ALA A 439 12.60 5.25 2.88
CA ALA A 439 13.55 4.44 2.14
C ALA A 439 13.77 3.07 2.80
N TYR A 440 13.96 2.04 1.98
CA TYR A 440 14.34 0.72 2.48
C TYR A 440 15.79 0.72 2.98
N LYS A 441 16.02 0.19 4.19
CA LYS A 441 17.33 0.20 4.87
C LYS A 441 17.94 -1.20 5.06
N GLY A 442 17.22 -2.27 4.66
CA GLY A 442 17.71 -3.64 4.77
C GLY A 442 18.84 -3.93 3.79
N GLN A 443 19.51 -5.06 3.97
CA GLN A 443 20.51 -5.56 3.04
C GLN A 443 19.84 -6.46 1.99
N LEU A 444 20.50 -6.62 0.84
CA LEU A 444 20.12 -7.57 -0.19
C LEU A 444 21.03 -8.78 -0.07
N PRO A 445 20.49 -9.97 0.19
CA PRO A 445 21.31 -11.16 0.27
C PRO A 445 21.89 -11.57 -1.08
N PRO A 446 22.97 -12.34 -1.07
CA PRO A 446 23.60 -12.83 -2.28
C PRO A 446 22.72 -13.81 -3.05
N PHE A 447 22.88 -13.84 -4.36
CA PHE A 447 22.17 -14.77 -5.24
C PHE A 447 23.12 -15.27 -6.34
N GLU A 448 22.75 -16.35 -6.99
CA GLU A 448 23.41 -16.84 -8.21
C GLU A 448 22.40 -17.03 -9.35
N TRP A 449 22.87 -16.87 -10.58
CA TRP A 449 22.07 -17.15 -11.77
C TRP A 449 22.00 -18.66 -12.00
N THR A 450 20.79 -19.20 -12.22
CA THR A 450 20.59 -20.64 -12.44
C THR A 450 20.74 -21.05 -13.90
N SER A 451 20.67 -20.10 -14.85
CA SER A 451 20.88 -20.34 -16.27
C SER A 451 22.07 -19.57 -16.81
N ASN A 452 22.87 -20.26 -17.64
CA ASN A 452 24.01 -19.66 -18.36
C ASN A 452 23.58 -18.81 -19.57
N ASP A 453 22.43 -18.18 -19.54
CA ASP A 453 22.02 -17.25 -20.60
C ASP A 453 22.86 -15.97 -20.53
N THR A 454 24.08 -16.12 -21.07
CA THR A 454 25.05 -15.05 -21.26
C THR A 454 24.70 -14.22 -22.51
N THR A 455 23.50 -13.72 -22.61
CA THR A 455 23.27 -12.55 -23.45
C THR A 455 23.73 -11.33 -22.66
N ARG A 456 25.02 -11.03 -22.77
CA ARG A 456 25.60 -9.75 -22.36
C ARG A 456 24.86 -8.64 -23.10
N VAL A 457 23.98 -7.98 -22.38
CA VAL A 457 23.60 -6.61 -22.72
C VAL A 457 24.56 -5.71 -21.95
N ASP A 458 25.65 -5.32 -22.60
CA ASP A 458 26.49 -4.21 -22.17
C ASP A 458 25.68 -2.92 -22.35
N ALA A 459 24.90 -2.58 -21.35
CA ALA A 459 24.30 -1.26 -21.23
C ALA A 459 24.85 -0.62 -19.95
N THR A 460 25.98 0.02 -20.07
CA THR A 460 26.40 1.07 -19.16
C THR A 460 25.46 2.26 -19.34
N LEU A 461 24.26 2.17 -18.77
CA LEU A 461 23.42 3.34 -18.54
C LEU A 461 23.86 3.95 -17.21
N GLU A 462 24.56 5.07 -17.29
CA GLU A 462 24.78 5.93 -16.13
C GLU A 462 23.41 6.34 -15.59
N LEU A 463 23.00 5.75 -14.47
CA LEU A 463 21.85 6.21 -13.71
C LEU A 463 22.14 7.63 -13.23
N PRO A 464 21.19 8.56 -13.32
CA PRO A 464 21.34 9.88 -12.74
C PRO A 464 21.69 9.71 -11.24
N LYS A 465 22.79 10.28 -10.80
CA LYS A 465 23.16 10.39 -9.39
C LYS A 465 22.18 11.36 -8.70
N GLY A 466 21.09 10.84 -8.23
CA GLY A 466 20.07 11.53 -7.46
C GLY A 466 18.90 10.59 -7.28
N GLY A 467 18.39 10.47 -6.04
CA GLY A 467 17.13 9.74 -5.81
C GLY A 467 16.10 10.20 -6.83
N ILE A 468 15.24 9.29 -7.28
CA ILE A 468 14.10 9.67 -8.10
C ILE A 468 13.26 10.61 -7.22
N GLN A 469 13.59 11.91 -7.28
CA GLN A 469 12.60 12.94 -7.12
C GLN A 469 11.54 12.54 -8.12
N MET A 470 10.33 12.22 -7.67
CA MET A 470 9.20 12.16 -8.58
C MET A 470 9.25 13.53 -9.29
N GLU A 471 9.65 13.50 -10.55
CA GLU A 471 9.62 14.68 -11.36
C GLU A 471 8.22 15.25 -11.17
N GLU A 472 8.17 16.51 -10.73
CA GLU A 472 7.04 17.34 -10.98
C GLU A 472 6.68 17.04 -12.43
N VAL A 473 5.56 16.31 -12.67
CA VAL A 473 5.19 15.87 -14.00
C VAL A 473 4.84 17.15 -14.72
N ASN A 474 5.83 17.77 -15.28
CA ASN A 474 5.67 18.74 -16.33
C ASN A 474 5.13 17.95 -17.52
N ILE A 475 3.81 17.91 -17.64
CA ILE A 475 3.14 17.35 -18.81
C ILE A 475 3.49 18.26 -19.96
N PHE A 476 4.55 17.93 -20.68
CA PHE A 476 4.77 18.45 -22.01
C PHE A 476 3.83 17.71 -22.97
N SER A 477 2.54 18.11 -22.99
CA SER A 477 1.80 17.96 -24.22
C SER A 477 2.48 18.86 -25.25
N HIS A 478 2.52 18.45 -26.52
CA HIS A 478 3.00 19.28 -27.59
C HIS A 478 2.43 20.68 -27.42
N GLN A 479 3.27 21.58 -26.93
CA GLN A 479 2.91 22.95 -26.65
C GLN A 479 2.79 23.72 -27.94
N PRO A 480 1.72 24.49 -28.06
CA PRO A 480 1.90 25.84 -28.52
C PRO A 480 2.66 26.59 -27.40
N THR A 481 3.77 27.17 -27.71
CA THR A 481 4.57 28.04 -26.86
C THR A 481 3.75 29.24 -26.43
N TYR A 482 3.12 29.16 -25.23
CA TYR A 482 2.42 30.32 -24.64
C TYR A 482 2.77 30.38 -23.16
N SER A 483 3.54 31.39 -22.82
CA SER A 483 3.91 31.75 -21.45
C SER A 483 2.97 32.83 -20.93
N SER A 484 1.77 32.50 -20.46
CA SER A 484 0.96 33.50 -19.78
C SER A 484 0.23 32.91 -18.55
N ARG A 485 -0.03 33.76 -17.57
CA ARG A 485 -0.79 33.48 -16.32
C ARG A 485 -2.14 32.82 -16.57
N SER A 486 -2.67 32.86 -17.78
CA SER A 486 -3.96 32.34 -18.19
C SER A 486 -3.95 30.83 -18.52
N ASP A 487 -2.78 30.21 -18.73
CA ASP A 487 -2.71 28.81 -19.18
C ASP A 487 -3.20 27.80 -18.15
N ALA A 488 -3.04 28.07 -16.85
CA ALA A 488 -3.56 27.19 -15.80
C ALA A 488 -5.10 27.16 -15.80
N TYR A 489 -5.74 28.28 -16.14
CA TYR A 489 -7.20 28.37 -16.18
C TYR A 489 -7.78 27.89 -17.52
N ALA A 490 -7.07 28.08 -18.62
CA ALA A 490 -7.52 27.71 -19.95
C ALA A 490 -7.83 26.23 -20.12
N ARG A 491 -7.11 25.36 -19.39
CA ARG A 491 -7.34 23.90 -19.41
C ARG A 491 -8.65 23.48 -18.77
N THR A 492 -9.27 24.35 -17.99
CA THR A 492 -10.55 24.11 -17.31
C THR A 492 -11.70 24.87 -17.95
N ALA A 493 -11.44 25.69 -18.96
CA ALA A 493 -12.47 26.42 -19.68
C ALA A 493 -13.38 25.47 -20.47
N ASP A 494 -14.68 25.74 -20.46
CA ASP A 494 -15.65 24.99 -21.29
C ASP A 494 -15.51 25.29 -22.78
N PHE A 495 -15.09 26.50 -23.10
CA PHE A 495 -14.76 26.94 -24.45
C PHE A 495 -13.53 27.85 -24.42
N SER A 496 -12.64 27.64 -25.37
CA SER A 496 -11.44 28.45 -25.55
C SER A 496 -11.25 28.77 -27.02
N PHE A 497 -11.01 30.03 -27.31
CA PHE A 497 -10.62 30.52 -28.63
C PHE A 497 -9.19 31.01 -28.54
N GLY A 498 -8.27 30.32 -29.17
CA GLY A 498 -6.89 30.74 -29.30
C GLY A 498 -6.71 31.70 -30.48
N LEU A 499 -5.50 32.26 -30.64
CA LEU A 499 -5.17 33.22 -31.68
C LEU A 499 -5.56 32.73 -33.10
N ARG A 500 -5.27 31.45 -33.41
CA ARG A 500 -5.64 30.82 -34.69
C ARG A 500 -7.15 30.76 -34.91
N ASP A 501 -7.91 30.51 -33.87
CA ASP A 501 -9.37 30.43 -33.94
C ASP A 501 -9.94 31.83 -34.18
N ILE A 502 -9.42 32.82 -33.44
CA ILE A 502 -9.81 34.22 -33.57
C ILE A 502 -9.52 34.75 -35.01
N GLU A 503 -8.33 34.46 -35.51
CA GLU A 503 -7.92 34.84 -36.88
C GLU A 503 -8.75 34.10 -37.95
N SER A 504 -9.02 32.80 -37.77
CA SER A 504 -9.80 32.04 -38.74
C SER A 504 -11.28 32.43 -38.78
N ILE A 505 -11.82 32.86 -37.64
CA ILE A 505 -13.21 33.31 -37.52
C ILE A 505 -13.37 34.70 -38.12
N GLY A 506 -12.30 35.53 -38.11
CA GLY A 506 -12.33 36.89 -38.59
C GLY A 506 -13.26 37.80 -37.80
N ALA A 507 -13.43 37.52 -36.49
CA ALA A 507 -14.30 38.31 -35.62
C ALA A 507 -13.77 39.73 -35.48
N THR A 508 -14.63 40.72 -35.67
CA THR A 508 -14.27 42.15 -35.59
C THR A 508 -14.39 42.69 -34.16
N CYS A 509 -15.20 42.05 -33.32
CA CYS A 509 -15.36 42.39 -31.91
C CYS A 509 -15.57 41.12 -31.05
N LEU A 510 -15.35 41.24 -29.74
CA LEU A 510 -15.52 40.16 -28.78
C LEU A 510 -16.94 39.60 -28.74
N HIS A 511 -17.94 40.42 -28.92
CA HIS A 511 -19.34 40.00 -28.93
C HIS A 511 -19.65 39.01 -30.06
N GLU A 512 -19.06 39.16 -31.23
CA GLU A 512 -19.16 38.23 -32.35
C GLU A 512 -18.62 36.84 -32.01
N LEU A 513 -17.45 36.82 -31.35
CA LEU A 513 -16.81 35.59 -30.89
C LEU A 513 -17.66 34.88 -29.85
N LEU A 514 -18.11 35.64 -28.84
CA LEU A 514 -18.86 35.10 -27.71
C LEU A 514 -20.26 34.57 -28.09
N ARG A 515 -20.90 35.14 -29.11
CA ARG A 515 -22.19 34.62 -29.65
C ARG A 515 -22.06 33.23 -30.26
N ARG A 516 -20.87 32.80 -30.64
CA ARG A 516 -20.62 31.44 -31.14
C ARG A 516 -20.51 30.39 -30.05
N VAL A 517 -20.38 30.80 -28.77
CA VAL A 517 -20.32 29.89 -27.64
C VAL A 517 -21.72 29.43 -27.27
N PRO A 518 -22.02 28.13 -27.33
CA PRO A 518 -23.31 27.61 -26.87
C PRO A 518 -23.58 28.02 -25.42
N SER A 519 -24.77 28.50 -25.14
CA SER A 519 -25.21 28.98 -23.82
C SER A 519 -24.68 30.38 -23.42
N VAL A 520 -24.03 31.11 -24.30
CA VAL A 520 -23.70 32.52 -24.08
C VAL A 520 -24.67 33.37 -24.88
N THR A 521 -25.31 34.34 -24.25
CA THR A 521 -26.14 35.38 -24.89
C THR A 521 -25.54 36.74 -24.62
N VAL A 522 -25.52 37.59 -25.66
CA VAL A 522 -25.01 38.94 -25.56
C VAL A 522 -26.21 39.90 -25.71
N GLU A 523 -26.51 40.67 -24.67
CA GLU A 523 -27.63 41.63 -24.61
C GLU A 523 -27.11 42.96 -24.06
N LEU A 524 -27.34 44.04 -24.80
CA LEU A 524 -26.95 45.41 -24.40
C LEU A 524 -25.49 45.53 -23.95
N GLY A 525 -24.55 44.94 -24.71
CA GLY A 525 -23.11 44.96 -24.37
C GLY A 525 -22.70 44.08 -23.21
N LYS A 526 -23.62 43.32 -22.60
CA LYS A 526 -23.33 42.39 -21.49
C LYS A 526 -23.48 40.94 -21.91
N CYS A 527 -22.63 40.08 -21.39
CA CYS A 527 -22.64 38.64 -21.67
C CYS A 527 -23.30 37.86 -20.52
N TYR A 528 -24.18 36.97 -20.88
CA TYR A 528 -24.89 36.09 -19.94
C TYR A 528 -24.60 34.64 -20.28
N VAL A 529 -24.16 33.89 -19.30
CA VAL A 529 -23.89 32.46 -19.45
C VAL A 529 -25.07 31.67 -18.83
N ARG A 530 -25.72 30.78 -19.60
CA ARG A 530 -26.81 29.95 -19.10
C ARG A 530 -26.27 28.96 -18.04
N GLY A 531 -26.97 28.87 -16.91
CA GLY A 531 -26.64 27.99 -15.77
C GLY A 531 -26.20 28.75 -14.53
N GLY A 532 -26.03 30.08 -14.60
CA GLY A 532 -25.86 30.91 -13.42
C GLY A 532 -27.20 31.08 -12.69
N THR A 533 -27.30 30.61 -11.45
CA THR A 533 -28.47 30.79 -10.61
C THR A 533 -28.27 31.94 -9.65
N ALA A 534 -28.84 33.11 -9.99
CA ALA A 534 -29.00 34.18 -9.01
C ALA A 534 -30.40 34.14 -8.44
N VAL A 535 -30.50 34.27 -7.13
CA VAL A 535 -31.79 34.36 -6.42
C VAL A 535 -32.54 35.66 -6.82
N ASP A 536 -31.81 36.65 -7.29
CA ASP A 536 -32.30 38.02 -7.54
C ASP A 536 -32.48 38.37 -9.03
N GLY A 537 -32.37 37.41 -9.96
CA GLY A 537 -32.55 37.61 -11.38
C GLY A 537 -31.30 37.41 -12.25
N LYS A 538 -31.44 37.78 -13.53
CA LYS A 538 -30.39 37.61 -14.56
C LYS A 538 -29.23 38.57 -14.32
N ARG A 539 -28.05 38.04 -13.93
CA ARG A 539 -26.82 38.85 -13.82
C ARG A 539 -25.82 38.47 -14.93
N PRO A 540 -25.01 39.44 -15.43
CA PRO A 540 -24.01 39.17 -16.44
C PRO A 540 -22.89 38.29 -15.89
N ALA A 541 -22.19 37.58 -16.77
CA ALA A 541 -20.97 36.83 -16.44
C ALA A 541 -19.87 37.80 -16.00
N ALA A 542 -19.05 37.36 -15.05
CA ALA A 542 -17.88 38.14 -14.65
C ALA A 542 -16.82 38.16 -15.77
N ILE A 543 -16.19 39.28 -15.98
CA ILE A 543 -15.14 39.48 -17.00
C ILE A 543 -13.81 39.62 -16.31
N ALA A 544 -12.83 38.85 -16.76
CA ALA A 544 -11.44 38.94 -16.32
C ALA A 544 -10.55 39.27 -17.52
N ILE A 545 -9.72 40.27 -17.42
CA ILE A 545 -8.71 40.63 -18.41
C ILE A 545 -7.35 40.42 -17.82
N ASP A 546 -6.53 39.56 -18.45
CA ASP A 546 -5.23 39.11 -17.94
C ASP A 546 -5.27 38.63 -16.48
N GLY A 547 -6.37 37.94 -16.11
CA GLY A 547 -6.60 37.39 -14.76
C GLY A 547 -7.09 38.39 -13.72
N ILE A 548 -7.38 39.64 -14.09
CA ILE A 548 -7.91 40.68 -13.22
C ILE A 548 -9.39 40.92 -13.55
N PHE A 549 -10.28 40.77 -12.58
CA PHE A 549 -11.68 41.07 -12.74
C PHE A 549 -11.89 42.57 -12.97
N VAL A 550 -12.68 42.88 -13.99
CA VAL A 550 -13.16 44.24 -14.24
C VAL A 550 -14.54 44.47 -13.67
N ASN A 551 -14.94 45.72 -13.56
CA ASN A 551 -16.27 46.07 -13.02
C ASN A 551 -17.40 45.52 -13.90
N ASP A 552 -18.58 45.26 -13.30
CA ASP A 552 -19.77 44.76 -13.99
C ASP A 552 -20.28 45.67 -15.12
N ASP A 553 -19.86 46.93 -15.12
CA ASP A 553 -20.18 47.91 -16.13
C ASP A 553 -19.13 48.05 -17.24
N TYR A 554 -18.09 47.18 -17.21
CA TYR A 554 -17.05 47.22 -18.25
C TYR A 554 -17.65 46.86 -19.61
N ASP A 555 -17.36 47.72 -20.59
CA ASP A 555 -17.81 47.52 -21.96
C ASP A 555 -16.73 46.73 -22.73
N LEU A 556 -17.12 45.54 -23.21
CA LEU A 556 -16.24 44.64 -23.97
C LEU A 556 -15.81 45.25 -25.32
N ASP A 557 -16.54 46.22 -25.85
CA ASP A 557 -16.17 46.91 -27.10
C ASP A 557 -14.95 47.81 -26.94
N ASN A 558 -14.51 48.09 -25.71
CA ASN A 558 -13.24 48.77 -25.43
C ASN A 558 -12.00 47.93 -25.70
N ILE A 559 -12.15 46.60 -25.93
CA ILE A 559 -11.06 45.71 -26.22
C ILE A 559 -10.96 45.51 -27.74
N GLN A 560 -9.85 45.92 -28.32
CA GLN A 560 -9.60 45.71 -29.75
C GLN A 560 -9.23 44.23 -29.97
N MET A 561 -9.86 43.57 -30.95
CA MET A 561 -9.58 42.17 -31.29
C MET A 561 -8.13 41.94 -31.70
N SER A 562 -7.44 42.96 -32.23
CA SER A 562 -6.00 42.93 -32.52
C SER A 562 -5.16 42.64 -31.28
N ASP A 563 -5.64 43.02 -30.10
CA ASP A 563 -4.91 42.93 -28.85
C ASP A 563 -5.26 41.65 -28.07
N VAL A 564 -6.22 40.86 -28.56
CA VAL A 564 -6.66 39.62 -27.94
C VAL A 564 -5.82 38.46 -28.43
N GLU A 565 -5.24 37.71 -27.50
CA GLU A 565 -4.52 36.48 -27.75
C GLU A 565 -5.43 35.25 -27.58
N ARG A 566 -6.29 35.29 -26.53
CA ARG A 566 -7.18 34.16 -26.22
C ARG A 566 -8.42 34.65 -25.47
N VAL A 567 -9.52 33.93 -25.66
CA VAL A 567 -10.76 34.11 -24.92
C VAL A 567 -11.23 32.76 -24.37
N ASP A 568 -11.36 32.66 -23.07
CA ASP A 568 -11.82 31.47 -22.37
C ASP A 568 -13.18 31.72 -21.72
N VAL A 569 -14.11 30.78 -21.85
CA VAL A 569 -15.45 30.87 -21.26
C VAL A 569 -15.64 29.72 -20.28
N PHE A 570 -15.97 30.05 -19.05
CA PHE A 570 -16.24 29.15 -17.97
C PHE A 570 -17.72 29.15 -17.57
N LYS A 571 -18.33 27.97 -17.45
CA LYS A 571 -19.74 27.84 -17.09
C LYS A 571 -19.97 26.64 -16.15
N GLY A 572 -20.95 26.72 -15.29
CA GLY A 572 -21.27 25.64 -14.36
C GLY A 572 -20.09 25.27 -13.44
N GLY A 573 -19.67 24.02 -13.42
CA GLY A 573 -18.60 23.53 -12.55
C GLY A 573 -17.23 24.16 -12.79
N SER A 574 -16.90 24.54 -14.03
CA SER A 574 -15.61 25.15 -14.36
C SER A 574 -15.42 26.56 -13.77
N THR A 575 -16.51 27.24 -13.42
CA THR A 575 -16.46 28.61 -12.82
C THR A 575 -15.94 28.61 -11.39
N VAL A 576 -15.87 27.46 -10.77
CA VAL A 576 -15.46 27.29 -9.37
C VAL A 576 -14.02 27.80 -9.13
N ILE A 577 -13.15 27.68 -10.12
CA ILE A 577 -11.78 28.22 -10.05
C ILE A 577 -11.75 29.74 -9.80
N TRP A 578 -12.87 30.42 -10.09
CA TRP A 578 -13.04 31.86 -9.94
C TRP A 578 -13.75 32.28 -8.66
N GLY A 579 -14.08 31.28 -7.77
CA GLY A 579 -14.75 31.50 -6.48
C GLY A 579 -16.17 32.04 -6.62
N ALA A 580 -16.63 32.78 -5.63
CA ALA A 580 -18.00 33.33 -5.60
C ALA A 580 -18.33 34.26 -6.78
N ILE A 581 -17.33 34.92 -7.37
CA ILE A 581 -17.50 35.83 -8.51
C ILE A 581 -17.88 35.03 -9.76
N GLY A 582 -17.44 33.77 -9.87
CA GLY A 582 -17.73 32.90 -11.01
C GLY A 582 -19.16 32.35 -11.07
N GLY A 583 -19.99 32.58 -10.07
CA GLY A 583 -21.32 31.95 -9.95
C GLY A 583 -22.28 32.19 -11.16
N MET A 584 -22.06 33.25 -11.94
CA MET A 584 -22.83 33.59 -13.15
C MET A 584 -22.12 33.27 -14.46
N GLY A 585 -20.99 32.56 -14.41
CA GLY A 585 -20.09 32.33 -15.50
C GLY A 585 -18.94 33.36 -15.51
N VAL A 586 -17.83 32.99 -16.15
CA VAL A 586 -16.66 33.85 -16.29
C VAL A 586 -16.20 33.86 -17.74
N ILE A 587 -15.89 35.05 -18.26
CA ILE A 587 -15.22 35.27 -19.54
C ILE A 587 -13.83 35.82 -19.23
N SER A 588 -12.81 35.01 -19.51
CA SER A 588 -11.41 35.40 -19.30
C SER A 588 -10.76 35.76 -20.65
N ILE A 589 -10.25 36.97 -20.74
CA ILE A 589 -9.61 37.54 -21.93
C ILE A 589 -8.13 37.65 -21.63
N THR A 590 -7.32 37.07 -22.48
CA THR A 590 -5.87 37.23 -22.45
C THR A 590 -5.45 38.14 -23.58
N THR A 591 -4.70 39.19 -23.26
CA THR A 591 -4.22 40.15 -24.25
C THR A 591 -2.83 39.78 -24.77
N LYS A 592 -2.56 40.12 -26.03
CA LYS A 592 -1.21 40.03 -26.64
C LYS A 592 -0.28 40.96 -25.87
N LYS A 593 0.70 40.39 -25.19
CA LYS A 593 1.78 41.17 -24.59
C LYS A 593 2.88 41.29 -25.63
N GLY A 594 3.26 42.50 -25.99
CA GLY A 594 4.45 42.72 -26.80
C GLY A 594 5.67 42.05 -26.15
N ASP A 595 6.76 41.80 -26.89
CA ASP A 595 7.96 41.00 -26.57
C ASP A 595 8.67 41.30 -25.22
N PHE A 596 7.97 41.82 -24.25
CA PHE A 596 8.42 41.84 -22.88
C PHE A 596 8.39 40.37 -22.38
N LYS A 597 9.57 39.76 -22.28
CA LYS A 597 9.81 38.61 -21.42
C LYS A 597 9.47 39.01 -19.98
N ALA A 598 8.19 39.13 -19.68
CA ALA A 598 7.74 39.16 -18.30
C ALA A 598 8.10 37.77 -17.75
N ALA A 599 9.07 37.75 -16.85
CA ALA A 599 9.33 36.58 -16.05
C ALA A 599 7.97 36.06 -15.55
N SER A 600 7.57 34.87 -15.95
CA SER A 600 6.34 34.24 -15.51
C SER A 600 6.42 34.14 -13.99
N VAL A 601 5.75 35.06 -13.29
CA VAL A 601 5.62 34.93 -11.83
C VAL A 601 4.63 33.79 -11.63
N PRO A 602 5.08 32.64 -11.10
CA PRO A 602 4.18 31.52 -10.89
C PRO A 602 3.02 31.98 -10.01
N LEU A 603 1.80 31.52 -10.32
CA LEU A 603 0.64 31.77 -9.48
C LEU A 603 0.89 31.13 -8.11
N THR A 604 1.21 31.95 -7.13
CA THR A 604 1.58 31.46 -5.79
C THR A 604 0.41 30.88 -5.00
N ASN A 605 -0.81 31.22 -5.41
CA ASN A 605 -2.06 30.75 -4.79
C ASN A 605 -2.70 29.54 -5.52
N THR A 606 -2.09 29.07 -6.61
CA THR A 606 -2.62 27.96 -7.42
C THR A 606 -1.52 26.94 -7.65
N LYS A 607 -1.85 25.66 -7.51
CA LYS A 607 -0.94 24.55 -7.79
C LYS A 607 -1.69 23.44 -8.51
N ALA A 608 -1.20 23.04 -9.70
CA ALA A 608 -1.63 21.84 -10.40
C ALA A 608 -0.66 20.70 -10.06
N PHE A 609 -1.18 19.52 -9.78
CA PHE A 609 -0.37 18.37 -9.38
C PHE A 609 -1.13 17.05 -9.59
N THR A 610 -0.42 15.96 -9.51
CA THR A 610 -0.96 14.60 -9.40
C THR A 610 -0.54 13.99 -8.07
N THR A 611 -1.32 13.05 -7.57
CA THR A 611 -0.96 12.26 -6.38
C THR A 611 -0.71 10.81 -6.80
N LEU A 612 -0.08 10.03 -5.93
CA LEU A 612 -0.08 8.59 -6.06
C LEU A 612 -1.51 8.08 -5.81
N GLY A 613 -2.32 8.03 -6.87
CA GLY A 613 -3.66 7.47 -6.84
C GLY A 613 -3.63 5.95 -6.68
N TYR A 614 -4.79 5.33 -6.48
CA TYR A 614 -4.87 3.87 -6.48
C TYR A 614 -4.86 3.30 -7.90
N GLN A 615 -4.33 2.09 -8.03
CA GLN A 615 -4.30 1.38 -9.29
C GLN A 615 -5.62 0.66 -9.57
N ILE A 616 -6.10 0.75 -10.81
CA ILE A 616 -7.25 -0.03 -11.28
C ILE A 616 -6.72 -1.38 -11.76
N PRO A 617 -7.24 -2.53 -11.25
CA PRO A 617 -6.86 -3.84 -11.75
C PRO A 617 -7.10 -3.98 -13.26
N GLN A 618 -6.14 -4.54 -13.95
CA GLN A 618 -6.23 -4.82 -15.39
C GLN A 618 -6.38 -6.32 -15.66
N SER A 619 -6.90 -6.65 -16.83
CA SER A 619 -7.00 -8.04 -17.28
C SER A 619 -5.61 -8.65 -17.45
N TYR A 620 -5.45 -9.89 -17.04
CA TYR A 620 -4.23 -10.65 -17.23
C TYR A 620 -4.05 -11.02 -18.71
N THR A 621 -2.84 -10.83 -19.22
CA THR A 621 -2.43 -11.33 -20.53
C THR A 621 -1.55 -12.55 -20.34
N PRO A 622 -2.00 -13.76 -20.73
CA PRO A 622 -1.21 -14.98 -20.60
C PRO A 622 0.13 -14.89 -21.34
N ASN A 623 1.16 -15.49 -20.77
CA ASN A 623 2.46 -15.66 -21.41
C ASN A 623 2.87 -17.14 -21.44
N ALA A 624 3.94 -17.47 -22.16
CA ALA A 624 4.37 -18.85 -22.36
C ALA A 624 4.80 -19.54 -21.05
N HIS A 625 5.35 -18.80 -20.10
CA HIS A 625 5.81 -19.34 -18.82
C HIS A 625 4.69 -19.47 -17.80
N THR A 626 3.77 -18.51 -17.78
CA THR A 626 2.59 -18.50 -16.89
C THR A 626 1.33 -18.34 -17.73
N PRO A 627 0.79 -19.42 -18.27
CA PRO A 627 -0.41 -19.35 -19.10
C PRO A 627 -1.69 -19.04 -18.32
N VAL A 628 -1.70 -19.27 -17.01
CA VAL A 628 -2.86 -19.02 -16.15
C VAL A 628 -2.45 -18.28 -14.88
N TRP A 629 -3.08 -17.14 -14.68
CA TRP A 629 -3.01 -16.34 -13.46
C TRP A 629 -4.41 -15.93 -13.03
N LEU A 630 -4.80 -16.36 -11.84
CA LEU A 630 -6.08 -16.02 -11.23
C LEU A 630 -5.79 -15.36 -9.86
N PRO A 631 -5.86 -14.04 -9.80
CA PRO A 631 -5.50 -13.32 -8.58
C PRO A 631 -6.46 -13.56 -7.42
N SER A 632 -7.72 -13.91 -7.69
CA SER A 632 -8.71 -14.11 -6.62
C SER A 632 -9.72 -15.19 -6.99
N LEU A 633 -9.76 -16.22 -6.15
CA LEU A 633 -10.76 -17.27 -6.15
C LEU A 633 -11.34 -17.36 -4.74
N ARG A 634 -12.66 -17.20 -4.58
CA ARG A 634 -13.33 -17.24 -3.28
C ARG A 634 -14.43 -18.29 -3.25
N GLY A 635 -14.38 -19.18 -2.25
CA GLY A 635 -15.37 -20.25 -2.09
C GLY A 635 -14.81 -21.45 -1.37
N SER A 636 -15.53 -22.58 -1.42
CA SER A 636 -15.09 -23.86 -0.83
C SER A 636 -14.44 -24.79 -1.84
N SER A 637 -14.73 -24.59 -3.13
CA SER A 637 -14.14 -25.36 -4.24
C SER A 637 -14.24 -24.57 -5.53
N PHE A 638 -13.33 -24.85 -6.47
CA PHE A 638 -13.26 -24.19 -7.78
C PHE A 638 -13.14 -25.24 -8.88
N ARG A 639 -13.87 -25.04 -9.96
CA ARG A 639 -13.75 -25.83 -11.19
C ARG A 639 -13.18 -24.96 -12.28
N LEU A 640 -11.96 -25.28 -12.71
CA LEU A 640 -11.26 -24.59 -13.77
C LEU A 640 -11.24 -25.47 -15.01
N LEU A 641 -11.39 -24.87 -16.20
CA LEU A 641 -11.18 -25.54 -17.46
C LEU A 641 -9.77 -25.19 -17.95
N LEU A 642 -8.87 -26.16 -17.91
CA LEU A 642 -7.49 -25.99 -18.32
C LEU A 642 -7.21 -26.80 -19.59
N PRO A 643 -6.34 -26.32 -20.51
CA PRO A 643 -5.90 -27.10 -21.66
C PRO A 643 -5.34 -28.44 -21.21
N ALA A 644 -5.68 -29.50 -21.96
CA ALA A 644 -5.23 -30.85 -21.62
C ALA A 644 -3.70 -31.01 -21.66
N GLU A 645 -3.01 -30.20 -22.44
CA GLU A 645 -1.55 -30.12 -22.54
C GLU A 645 -0.86 -29.70 -21.23
N TYR A 646 -1.57 -28.99 -20.34
CA TYR A 646 -1.01 -28.57 -19.03
C TYR A 646 -0.88 -29.74 -18.04
N ARG A 647 -1.35 -30.92 -18.36
CA ARG A 647 -1.14 -32.13 -17.53
C ARG A 647 0.32 -32.54 -17.45
N SER A 648 1.11 -32.27 -18.48
CA SER A 648 2.53 -32.55 -18.49
C SER A 648 3.32 -31.26 -18.49
N ASN A 649 4.42 -31.21 -17.78
CA ASN A 649 5.38 -30.11 -17.74
C ASN A 649 4.86 -28.79 -17.12
N TYR A 650 3.71 -28.82 -16.45
CA TYR A 650 3.21 -27.66 -15.71
C TYR A 650 2.98 -27.99 -14.24
N ARG A 651 3.18 -26.99 -13.41
CA ARG A 651 2.84 -27.02 -11.98
C ARG A 651 1.80 -25.97 -11.65
N ILE A 652 1.01 -26.26 -10.66
CA ILE A 652 0.03 -25.34 -10.10
C ILE A 652 0.49 -24.89 -8.72
N ILE A 653 0.43 -23.59 -8.49
CA ILE A 653 0.72 -22.99 -7.19
C ILE A 653 -0.54 -22.28 -6.75
N VAL A 654 -0.98 -22.60 -5.52
CA VAL A 654 -2.16 -21.98 -4.90
C VAL A 654 -1.77 -21.48 -3.53
N GLU A 655 -1.97 -20.19 -3.31
CA GLU A 655 -1.66 -19.54 -2.03
C GLU A 655 -2.80 -18.64 -1.58
N GLY A 656 -3.02 -18.60 -0.28
CA GLY A 656 -4.04 -17.76 0.29
C GLY A 656 -4.35 -18.06 1.76
N VAL A 657 -5.51 -17.56 2.18
CA VAL A 657 -6.00 -17.73 3.54
C VAL A 657 -7.48 -18.08 3.54
N THR A 658 -7.94 -18.72 4.60
CA THR A 658 -9.37 -18.93 4.80
C THR A 658 -9.99 -17.75 5.55
N SER A 659 -11.31 -17.66 5.54
CA SER A 659 -12.05 -16.67 6.34
C SER A 659 -11.81 -16.79 7.86
N GLU A 660 -11.32 -17.94 8.32
CA GLU A 660 -10.93 -18.21 9.72
C GLU A 660 -9.43 -18.00 9.98
N GLY A 661 -8.64 -17.60 8.95
CA GLY A 661 -7.22 -17.26 9.06
C GLY A 661 -6.27 -18.46 8.95
N ARG A 662 -6.75 -19.64 8.55
CA ARG A 662 -5.87 -20.76 8.23
C ARG A 662 -5.17 -20.50 6.90
N ILE A 663 -3.92 -20.89 6.81
CA ILE A 663 -3.08 -20.59 5.64
C ILE A 663 -3.22 -21.72 4.63
N ILE A 664 -3.28 -21.36 3.36
CA ILE A 664 -3.33 -22.28 2.21
C ILE A 664 -2.04 -22.08 1.43
N HIS A 665 -1.28 -23.15 1.29
CA HIS A 665 -0.12 -23.23 0.42
C HIS A 665 -0.11 -24.61 -0.24
N TYR A 666 -0.11 -24.62 -1.55
CA TYR A 666 -0.07 -25.85 -2.34
C TYR A 666 0.79 -25.65 -3.57
N VAL A 667 1.67 -26.59 -3.79
CA VAL A 667 2.45 -26.72 -5.01
C VAL A 667 2.31 -28.17 -5.50
N GLY A 668 1.87 -28.35 -6.71
CA GLY A 668 1.68 -29.68 -7.29
C GLY A 668 1.95 -29.69 -8.79
N GLU A 669 2.50 -30.80 -9.25
CA GLU A 669 2.61 -31.06 -10.69
C GLU A 669 1.23 -31.46 -11.21
N LEU A 670 0.82 -30.85 -12.33
CA LEU A 670 -0.51 -31.11 -12.91
C LEU A 670 -0.67 -32.50 -13.53
N GLY A 671 0.41 -33.31 -13.62
CA GLY A 671 0.44 -34.62 -14.27
C GLY A 671 0.52 -35.83 -13.36
N LYS A 672 0.64 -35.63 -12.07
CA LYS A 672 0.77 -36.75 -11.09
C LYS A 672 -0.48 -36.97 -10.26
#